data_f080d73f034b791d6da28d2a5f298843
#
_entry.id   f080d73f034b791d6da28d2a5f298843
#
_cell.length_a   1.000
_cell.length_b   1.000
_cell.length_c   1.000
_cell.angle_alpha   90.00
_cell.angle_beta   90.00
_cell.angle_gamma   90.00
#
_symmetry.space_group_name_H-M   'P 1'
#
loop_
_entity.id
_entity.type
_entity.pdbx_description
1 polymer ?
#
loop_
_entity_poly.entity_id
_entity_poly.type
_entity_poly.pdbx_seq_one_letter_code
_entity_poly.pdbx_strand_id
1 'polypeptide(L)'
;MSAVAVEYVFKSSAAGEGEVVSRAFSSLKSSHEPFLQVVRAERAALFPESSSTVHHDETGHVAWQAMPVLCEFLLSLRGRQLLTSARVLELGAGIGIPGLLAGRVCTELIITDSNDAVVERLRRNVELNMGEMNCSGDAIRVENVVWGADLFPSSLAHSVDIVLGSDVIYSASSAKSFLETAEAAMTQPDGIIVLAYIPRWPNVDRALYDSIAVMKLSAEVVPLCSFMSKKTSNGHALPKGTCLLLLRRMQDVDDPAEVCTDPPEITRRQYNDDVREVFDVCIGPGNITGDLCHRLSSGIGLDCEGKQQICLVIDATGPFSLTTGKARLLSDVFRVPPLINCTELKLKECWLSDGWAILTPGLLDCANKLSRLIVDGDEIGVRAAKEINKLLLHCSDLKFLGLLRNPLGNDGAIAITRGLSSCSMLHSLVLSHCRIGDAGTAAIARAFPPTLQELDLSNNEISAIGVADIANAMRDSVLSKLTILNLSGNDIGASGGAELGEVLGVGVPKLQQLDLRGCGMTSSGITWLSPAIPACEDLRVLHLGSNGAGDEAMNELAPAISRCKNLKHLSLAMNSITGEGTWVLVEDLVDCLSITHIDMKGNSLGDDGAAAIADILAEVKTLEVVDLSNNEIGEEGAIAFAEEFEKPMMEEPFSWPRGLTLLLENNPEIVGAARSRLEKAVEDKNPQVVIKVKLSSVTAMETGFGR
;
A
#
# COMPACT_ATOMS: atom_id res chain seq x y z
N MET A 1 22.59 8.06 16.23
CA MET A 1 22.41 9.36 15.52
C MET A 1 20.94 9.73 15.65
N SER A 2 20.67 10.85 16.23
CA SER A 2 19.37 11.19 16.78
C SER A 2 18.62 12.18 15.88
N ALA A 3 17.35 11.95 15.74
CA ALA A 3 16.40 12.63 14.88
C ALA A 3 16.24 14.13 15.16
N VAL A 4 15.95 14.92 14.13
CA VAL A 4 15.48 16.30 14.30
C VAL A 4 14.03 16.24 14.78
N ALA A 5 13.79 16.64 16.02
CA ALA A 5 12.45 16.85 16.52
C ALA A 5 11.97 18.24 16.07
N VAL A 6 10.87 18.29 15.34
CA VAL A 6 10.14 19.54 15.09
C VAL A 6 9.07 19.66 16.19
N GLU A 7 9.30 20.50 17.16
CA GLU A 7 8.33 20.76 18.22
C GLU A 7 7.50 22.00 17.85
N TYR A 8 6.20 21.89 17.89
CA TYR A 8 5.27 22.98 17.59
C TYR A 8 5.10 23.83 18.83
N VAL A 9 5.52 25.07 18.79
CA VAL A 9 5.35 25.99 19.91
C VAL A 9 4.48 27.18 19.51
N PHE A 10 3.48 27.37 20.30
CA PHE A 10 2.41 28.37 20.40
C PHE A 10 2.64 29.76 19.77
N LYS A 11 1.51 30.43 19.45
CA LYS A 11 1.43 31.81 18.95
C LYS A 11 2.47 32.70 19.61
N SER A 12 3.44 33.16 18.81
CA SER A 12 4.36 34.21 19.23
C SER A 12 3.96 35.53 18.55
N SER A 13 4.37 36.65 19.14
CA SER A 13 4.15 38.00 18.58
C SER A 13 4.76 38.20 17.17
N ALA A 14 5.49 37.24 16.64
CA ALA A 14 6.09 37.27 15.30
C ALA A 14 5.22 36.59 14.22
N ALA A 15 4.11 35.96 14.57
CA ALA A 15 3.18 35.33 13.65
C ALA A 15 1.94 36.20 13.47
N GLY A 16 1.46 36.33 12.24
CA GLY A 16 0.16 36.95 11.93
C GLY A 16 -1.02 36.04 12.28
N GLU A 17 -2.25 36.53 12.09
CA GLU A 17 -3.46 35.74 12.33
C GLU A 17 -3.48 34.50 11.43
N GLY A 18 -3.69 33.30 11.96
CA GLY A 18 -3.63 32.05 11.23
C GLY A 18 -2.21 31.51 10.90
N GLU A 19 -1.18 32.09 11.48
CA GLU A 19 0.21 31.64 11.32
C GLU A 19 0.77 31.02 12.61
N VAL A 20 1.70 30.09 12.47
CA VAL A 20 2.39 29.40 13.58
C VAL A 20 3.89 29.47 13.36
N VAL A 21 4.63 29.79 14.40
CA VAL A 21 6.10 29.68 14.43
C VAL A 21 6.47 28.26 14.84
N SER A 22 7.14 27.54 13.95
CA SER A 22 7.69 26.21 14.21
C SER A 22 9.17 26.31 14.54
N ARG A 23 9.62 25.49 15.49
CA ARG A 23 11.03 25.41 15.90
C ARG A 23 11.55 24.01 15.58
N ALA A 24 12.62 23.93 14.82
CA ALA A 24 13.32 22.69 14.54
C ALA A 24 14.52 22.54 15.46
N PHE A 25 14.67 21.39 16.10
CA PHE A 25 15.76 21.07 17.02
C PHE A 25 16.72 20.07 16.38
N SER A 26 18.01 20.28 16.58
CA SER A 26 19.05 19.29 16.23
C SER A 26 19.43 18.52 17.49
N SER A 27 19.43 17.22 17.38
CA SER A 27 19.94 16.31 18.40
C SER A 27 21.45 16.40 18.68
N LEU A 28 22.17 17.17 17.89
CA LEU A 28 23.63 17.33 18.00
C LEU A 28 24.06 18.40 19.02
N LYS A 29 23.12 19.17 19.58
CA LYS A 29 23.39 20.10 20.66
C LYS A 29 22.75 19.60 21.97
N SER A 30 23.54 19.59 23.04
CA SER A 30 23.11 19.23 24.41
C SER A 30 22.18 20.25 25.07
N SER A 31 21.79 21.32 24.39
CA SER A 31 20.87 22.37 24.83
C SER A 31 19.58 22.31 24.02
N HIS A 32 18.43 22.50 24.68
CA HIS A 32 17.10 22.53 24.08
C HIS A 32 16.82 23.82 23.27
N GLU A 33 17.84 24.48 22.76
CA GLU A 33 17.66 25.67 21.93
C GLU A 33 17.21 25.30 20.52
N PRO A 34 16.25 26.05 19.94
CA PRO A 34 15.76 25.80 18.59
C PRO A 34 16.87 26.00 17.58
N PHE A 35 17.00 25.02 16.67
CA PHE A 35 18.01 25.03 15.61
C PHE A 35 17.60 25.91 14.42
N LEU A 36 16.32 25.97 14.11
CA LEU A 36 15.69 26.83 13.11
C LEU A 36 14.37 27.40 13.64
N GLN A 37 14.03 28.59 13.22
CA GLN A 37 12.71 29.17 13.40
C GLN A 37 12.10 29.48 12.04
N VAL A 38 10.88 29.00 11.79
CA VAL A 38 10.17 29.25 10.54
C VAL A 38 8.72 29.64 10.79
N VAL A 39 8.22 30.61 10.05
CA VAL A 39 6.81 30.97 10.00
C VAL A 39 6.14 30.11 8.93
N ARG A 40 5.03 29.47 9.28
CA ARG A 40 4.19 28.71 8.38
C ARG A 40 2.72 28.99 8.63
N ALA A 41 1.87 28.82 7.62
CA ALA A 41 0.45 28.89 7.84
C ALA A 41 -0.05 27.69 8.67
N GLU A 42 -1.08 27.91 9.47
CA GLU A 42 -1.77 26.84 10.16
C GLU A 42 -2.56 26.01 9.15
N ARG A 43 -2.38 24.69 9.12
CA ARG A 43 -3.00 23.82 8.12
C ARG A 43 -4.53 23.93 8.11
N ALA A 44 -5.13 24.09 9.28
CA ALA A 44 -6.58 24.27 9.42
C ALA A 44 -7.10 25.58 8.81
N ALA A 45 -6.27 26.63 8.72
CA ALA A 45 -6.64 27.89 8.10
C ALA A 45 -6.62 27.84 6.56
N LEU A 46 -5.78 26.96 5.98
CA LEU A 46 -5.64 26.81 4.53
C LEU A 46 -6.57 25.71 3.96
N PHE A 47 -6.89 24.69 4.76
CA PHE A 47 -7.67 23.53 4.35
C PHE A 47 -8.78 23.26 5.37
N PRO A 48 -9.87 24.04 5.37
CA PRO A 48 -11.06 23.67 6.17
C PRO A 48 -11.60 22.32 5.66
N GLU A 49 -11.99 21.44 6.58
CA GLU A 49 -12.37 20.05 6.34
C GLU A 49 -13.47 19.85 5.28
N SER A 50 -14.15 20.92 4.88
CA SER A 50 -15.25 20.91 3.89
C SER A 50 -14.84 21.19 2.43
N SER A 51 -13.57 21.50 2.12
CA SER A 51 -13.13 21.78 0.75
C SER A 51 -12.39 20.60 0.13
N SER A 52 -13.03 19.96 -0.85
CA SER A 52 -12.43 18.88 -1.67
C SER A 52 -11.44 19.37 -2.73
N THR A 53 -11.23 20.69 -2.86
CA THR A 53 -10.35 21.30 -3.85
C THR A 53 -9.26 22.10 -3.15
N VAL A 54 -8.06 21.55 -3.13
CA VAL A 54 -6.84 22.28 -2.75
C VAL A 54 -6.46 23.18 -3.92
N HIS A 55 -6.49 24.50 -3.74
CA HIS A 55 -5.91 25.41 -4.72
C HIS A 55 -4.39 25.25 -4.70
N HIS A 56 -3.79 24.89 -5.83
CA HIS A 56 -2.34 24.66 -5.97
C HIS A 56 -1.48 25.84 -5.47
N ASP A 57 -2.00 27.06 -5.54
CA ASP A 57 -1.29 28.28 -5.16
C ASP A 57 -1.08 28.46 -3.64
N GLU A 58 -1.77 27.68 -2.79
CA GLU A 58 -1.68 27.79 -1.32
C GLU A 58 -0.78 26.71 -0.69
N THR A 59 -0.30 25.75 -1.46
CA THR A 59 0.46 24.61 -0.94
C THR A 59 1.83 24.96 -0.38
N GLY A 60 2.45 26.03 -0.85
CA GLY A 60 3.77 26.50 -0.38
C GLY A 60 3.81 27.04 1.05
N HIS A 61 2.66 27.18 1.70
CA HIS A 61 2.58 27.74 3.06
C HIS A 61 2.71 26.71 4.19
N VAL A 62 2.78 25.43 3.89
CA VAL A 62 2.84 24.32 4.86
C VAL A 62 4.08 23.45 4.68
N ALA A 63 4.42 22.68 5.71
CA ALA A 63 5.48 21.68 5.63
C ALA A 63 4.94 20.35 5.08
N TRP A 64 5.56 19.82 4.04
CA TRP A 64 5.14 18.59 3.35
C TRP A 64 5.89 17.35 3.86
N GLN A 65 5.36 16.16 3.58
CA GLN A 65 5.82 14.91 4.18
C GLN A 65 7.21 14.44 3.71
N ALA A 66 7.67 14.85 2.51
CA ALA A 66 9.02 14.52 2.03
C ALA A 66 10.10 15.42 2.63
N MET A 67 9.74 16.59 3.15
CA MET A 67 10.69 17.56 3.69
C MET A 67 11.57 16.99 4.82
N PRO A 68 11.08 16.22 5.80
CA PRO A 68 11.94 15.64 6.84
C PRO A 68 13.03 14.74 6.28
N VAL A 69 12.75 14.01 5.16
CA VAL A 69 13.73 13.13 4.52
C VAL A 69 14.90 13.92 3.96
N LEU A 70 14.61 15.01 3.25
CA LEU A 70 15.66 15.90 2.75
C LEU A 70 16.46 16.54 3.90
N CYS A 71 15.78 17.04 4.93
CA CYS A 71 16.43 17.65 6.10
C CYS A 71 17.39 16.69 6.80
N GLU A 72 16.96 15.46 7.10
CA GLU A 72 17.80 14.43 7.73
C GLU A 72 19.03 14.08 6.87
N PHE A 73 18.83 14.01 5.54
CA PHE A 73 19.96 13.79 4.63
C PHE A 73 20.95 14.95 4.67
N LEU A 74 20.50 16.21 4.58
CA LEU A 74 21.38 17.38 4.61
C LEU A 74 22.16 17.49 5.93
N LEU A 75 21.58 17.01 7.03
CA LEU A 75 22.26 16.95 8.34
C LEU A 75 23.21 15.77 8.50
N SER A 76 23.12 14.75 7.64
CA SER A 76 24.02 13.60 7.64
C SER A 76 25.46 13.98 7.27
N LEU A 77 26.42 13.10 7.54
CA LEU A 77 27.81 13.33 7.15
C LEU A 77 27.93 13.53 5.63
N ARG A 78 27.25 12.68 4.83
CA ARG A 78 27.27 12.74 3.37
C ARG A 78 26.63 14.03 2.85
N GLY A 79 25.47 14.41 3.38
CA GLY A 79 24.79 15.65 2.99
C GLY A 79 25.63 16.89 3.30
N ARG A 80 26.27 16.95 4.46
CA ARG A 80 27.17 18.06 4.83
C ARG A 80 28.40 18.12 3.93
N GLN A 81 28.99 16.98 3.57
CA GLN A 81 30.12 16.94 2.65
C GLN A 81 29.73 17.48 1.26
N LEU A 82 28.55 17.14 0.76
CA LEU A 82 28.04 17.69 -0.50
C LEU A 82 27.83 19.21 -0.44
N LEU A 83 27.31 19.72 0.68
CA LEU A 83 27.01 21.16 0.86
C LEU A 83 28.26 22.01 1.11
N THR A 84 29.35 21.40 1.59
CA THR A 84 30.57 22.17 1.94
C THR A 84 31.15 22.85 0.70
N SER A 85 31.26 24.17 0.76
CA SER A 85 31.74 25.04 -0.33
C SER A 85 30.83 25.07 -1.58
N ALA A 86 29.63 24.52 -1.52
CA ALA A 86 28.70 24.49 -2.64
C ALA A 86 27.85 25.78 -2.70
N ARG A 87 27.41 26.11 -3.93
CA ARG A 87 26.34 27.08 -4.21
C ARG A 87 25.04 26.28 -4.39
N VAL A 88 24.02 26.61 -3.60
CA VAL A 88 22.80 25.80 -3.46
C VAL A 88 21.59 26.60 -3.94
N LEU A 89 20.72 25.95 -4.72
CA LEU A 89 19.41 26.44 -5.11
C LEU A 89 18.33 25.49 -4.59
N GLU A 90 17.32 26.00 -3.90
CA GLU A 90 16.10 25.25 -3.58
C GLU A 90 14.96 25.68 -4.50
N LEU A 91 14.35 24.73 -5.22
CA LEU A 91 13.21 24.95 -6.12
C LEU A 91 11.92 24.51 -5.44
N GLY A 92 10.90 25.38 -5.42
CA GLY A 92 9.61 25.12 -4.79
C GLY A 92 9.74 24.95 -3.26
N ALA A 93 10.46 25.88 -2.65
CA ALA A 93 10.89 25.78 -1.26
C ALA A 93 9.76 25.83 -0.23
N GLY A 94 8.61 26.37 -0.58
CA GLY A 94 7.51 26.54 0.39
C GLY A 94 7.94 27.35 1.58
N ILE A 95 8.01 26.74 2.77
CA ILE A 95 8.48 27.42 3.99
C ILE A 95 10.02 27.44 4.13
N GLY A 96 10.78 26.77 3.25
CA GLY A 96 12.23 26.91 3.05
C GLY A 96 13.10 26.16 4.08
N ILE A 97 12.60 25.17 4.80
CA ILE A 97 13.40 24.48 5.84
C ILE A 97 14.64 23.79 5.27
N PRO A 98 14.59 23.02 4.17
CA PRO A 98 15.80 22.40 3.60
C PRO A 98 16.86 23.42 3.18
N GLY A 99 16.47 24.51 2.50
CA GLY A 99 17.38 25.59 2.10
C GLY A 99 18.02 26.28 3.30
N LEU A 100 17.23 26.60 4.32
CA LEU A 100 17.73 27.20 5.57
C LEU A 100 18.75 26.27 6.27
N LEU A 101 18.54 24.95 6.24
CA LEU A 101 19.53 23.99 6.75
C LEU A 101 20.80 23.94 5.88
N ALA A 102 20.64 23.99 4.56
CA ALA A 102 21.77 24.04 3.63
C ALA A 102 22.61 25.31 3.83
N GLY A 103 21.96 26.47 4.07
CA GLY A 103 22.59 27.77 4.30
C GLY A 103 23.54 27.81 5.52
N ARG A 104 23.44 26.85 6.42
CA ARG A 104 24.38 26.71 7.56
C ARG A 104 25.73 26.10 7.17
N VAL A 105 25.82 25.54 5.95
CA VAL A 105 27.02 24.81 5.50
C VAL A 105 27.54 25.33 4.15
N CYS A 106 26.64 25.68 3.23
CA CYS A 106 26.97 26.13 1.88
C CYS A 106 27.59 27.56 1.89
N THR A 107 28.13 27.98 0.75
CA THR A 107 28.74 29.30 0.56
C THR A 107 27.79 30.31 -0.03
N GLU A 108 26.86 29.87 -0.87
CA GLU A 108 25.79 30.70 -1.47
C GLU A 108 24.48 29.93 -1.43
N LEU A 109 23.38 30.62 -1.11
CA LEU A 109 22.06 30.04 -1.02
C LEU A 109 21.03 30.86 -1.79
N ILE A 110 20.30 30.17 -2.70
CA ILE A 110 19.17 30.74 -3.42
C ILE A 110 17.94 29.90 -3.06
N ILE A 111 16.91 30.55 -2.52
CA ILE A 111 15.66 29.86 -2.15
C ILE A 111 14.55 30.42 -3.04
N THR A 112 13.78 29.55 -3.70
CA THR A 112 12.80 29.99 -4.70
C THR A 112 11.45 29.34 -4.53
N ASP A 113 10.41 30.09 -4.88
CA ASP A 113 9.05 29.60 -5.08
C ASP A 113 8.38 30.44 -6.18
N SER A 114 7.29 29.95 -6.78
CA SER A 114 6.55 30.69 -7.82
C SER A 114 5.46 31.60 -7.25
N ASN A 115 5.10 31.45 -6.00
CA ASN A 115 4.04 32.22 -5.35
C ASN A 115 4.62 33.39 -4.54
N ASP A 116 4.22 34.62 -4.87
CA ASP A 116 4.74 35.85 -4.22
C ASP A 116 4.51 35.87 -2.70
N ALA A 117 3.37 35.38 -2.21
CA ALA A 117 3.08 35.32 -0.79
C ALA A 117 3.98 34.31 -0.05
N VAL A 118 4.34 33.22 -0.73
CA VAL A 118 5.31 32.24 -0.22
C VAL A 118 6.71 32.87 -0.20
N VAL A 119 7.11 33.54 -1.27
CA VAL A 119 8.41 34.23 -1.38
C VAL A 119 8.56 35.29 -0.26
N GLU A 120 7.52 36.06 0.05
CA GLU A 120 7.57 37.03 1.15
C GLU A 120 7.75 36.34 2.51
N ARG A 121 7.09 35.20 2.72
CA ARG A 121 7.28 34.39 3.93
C ARG A 121 8.68 33.78 4.00
N LEU A 122 9.23 33.35 2.87
CA LEU A 122 10.62 32.87 2.79
C LEU A 122 11.61 33.95 3.21
N ARG A 123 11.42 35.22 2.80
CA ARG A 123 12.26 36.34 3.24
C ARG A 123 12.24 36.49 4.73
N ARG A 124 11.05 36.45 5.37
CA ARG A 124 10.93 36.48 6.84
C ARG A 124 11.63 35.30 7.52
N ASN A 125 11.51 34.09 6.93
CA ASN A 125 12.17 32.91 7.48
C ASN A 125 13.69 33.00 7.36
N VAL A 126 14.22 33.53 6.29
CA VAL A 126 15.65 33.83 6.16
C VAL A 126 16.10 34.84 7.19
N GLU A 127 15.40 35.98 7.36
CA GLU A 127 15.73 37.02 8.35
C GLU A 127 15.78 36.44 9.78
N LEU A 128 14.82 35.59 10.15
CA LEU A 128 14.78 34.95 11.48
C LEU A 128 15.97 34.04 11.76
N ASN A 129 16.66 33.55 10.72
CA ASN A 129 17.75 32.58 10.85
C ASN A 129 19.12 33.13 10.42
N MET A 130 19.22 34.40 9.99
CA MET A 130 20.46 35.02 9.51
C MET A 130 21.67 34.83 10.42
N GLY A 131 21.48 34.92 11.73
CA GLY A 131 22.53 34.75 12.71
C GLY A 131 23.14 33.35 12.81
N GLU A 132 22.50 32.38 12.21
CA GLU A 132 22.87 30.95 12.21
C GLU A 132 23.42 30.47 10.86
N MET A 133 23.42 31.32 9.83
CA MET A 133 23.86 30.96 8.49
C MET A 133 25.38 31.10 8.37
N ASN A 134 25.96 30.19 7.55
CA ASN A 134 27.38 30.25 7.16
C ASN A 134 27.62 31.23 6.01
N CYS A 135 26.63 31.43 5.17
CA CYS A 135 26.68 32.39 4.06
C CYS A 135 26.65 33.83 4.60
N SER A 136 27.40 34.74 3.96
CA SER A 136 27.21 36.19 4.20
C SER A 136 25.80 36.62 3.76
N GLY A 137 25.27 37.71 4.34
CA GLY A 137 23.93 38.20 3.99
C GLY A 137 23.72 38.46 2.49
N ASP A 138 24.77 38.94 1.79
CA ASP A 138 24.75 39.19 0.33
C ASP A 138 24.78 37.92 -0.50
N ALA A 139 25.16 36.78 0.08
CA ALA A 139 25.18 35.47 -0.58
C ALA A 139 23.87 34.65 -0.40
N ILE A 140 22.84 35.23 0.26
CA ILE A 140 21.53 34.62 0.42
C ILE A 140 20.52 35.41 -0.40
N ARG A 141 19.87 34.74 -1.34
CA ARG A 141 18.83 35.33 -2.21
C ARG A 141 17.52 34.58 -2.09
N VAL A 142 16.42 35.31 -2.08
CA VAL A 142 15.05 34.74 -2.13
C VAL A 142 14.36 35.34 -3.35
N GLU A 143 14.07 34.48 -4.33
CA GLU A 143 13.59 34.91 -5.64
C GLU A 143 12.27 34.21 -6.03
N ASN A 144 11.44 34.90 -6.81
CA ASN A 144 10.29 34.28 -7.45
C ASN A 144 10.75 33.59 -8.75
N VAL A 145 10.56 32.28 -8.86
CA VAL A 145 10.95 31.49 -10.03
C VAL A 145 9.82 30.55 -10.44
N VAL A 146 9.34 30.74 -11.67
CA VAL A 146 8.41 29.83 -12.33
C VAL A 146 9.22 28.77 -13.09
N TRP A 147 8.84 27.50 -12.97
CA TRP A 147 9.57 26.41 -13.62
C TRP A 147 9.31 26.31 -15.13
N GLY A 148 10.34 25.97 -15.88
CA GLY A 148 10.38 25.79 -17.32
C GLY A 148 11.65 26.43 -17.88
N ALA A 149 12.32 25.75 -18.80
CA ALA A 149 13.62 26.22 -19.35
C ALA A 149 13.53 27.64 -19.95
N ASP A 150 12.43 27.95 -20.61
CA ASP A 150 12.21 29.27 -21.25
C ASP A 150 11.86 30.39 -20.27
N LEU A 151 11.47 30.05 -19.05
CA LEU A 151 11.05 31.02 -18.00
C LEU A 151 12.13 31.22 -16.94
N PHE A 152 13.18 30.42 -16.95
CA PHE A 152 14.22 30.47 -15.94
C PHE A 152 15.12 31.72 -16.11
N PRO A 153 15.38 32.48 -15.04
CA PRO A 153 16.18 33.69 -15.12
C PRO A 153 17.60 33.40 -15.61
N SER A 154 18.05 34.09 -16.65
CA SER A 154 19.41 33.94 -17.22
C SER A 154 20.52 34.26 -16.21
N SER A 155 20.21 35.07 -15.17
CA SER A 155 21.11 35.36 -14.04
C SER A 155 21.38 34.21 -13.13
N LEU A 156 20.51 33.20 -13.14
CA LEU A 156 20.63 31.94 -12.33
C LEU A 156 21.12 30.77 -13.17
N ALA A 157 21.18 30.91 -14.49
CA ALA A 157 21.62 29.82 -15.38
C ALA A 157 23.07 29.46 -15.13
N HIS A 158 23.33 28.15 -15.01
CA HIS A 158 24.65 27.56 -14.76
C HIS A 158 25.41 28.16 -13.58
N SER A 159 24.70 28.58 -12.53
CA SER A 159 25.25 29.32 -11.40
C SER A 159 25.38 28.50 -10.11
N VAL A 160 24.76 27.32 -10.02
CA VAL A 160 24.71 26.53 -8.78
C VAL A 160 25.29 25.13 -8.93
N ASP A 161 25.81 24.59 -7.84
CA ASP A 161 26.43 23.26 -7.79
C ASP A 161 25.42 22.21 -7.35
N ILE A 162 24.43 22.62 -6.51
CA ILE A 162 23.42 21.70 -5.99
C ILE A 162 22.02 22.33 -6.14
N VAL A 163 21.08 21.53 -6.64
CA VAL A 163 19.65 21.88 -6.63
C VAL A 163 18.91 20.97 -5.67
N LEU A 164 18.14 21.56 -4.76
CA LEU A 164 17.28 20.87 -3.79
C LEU A 164 15.83 20.89 -4.23
N GLY A 165 15.12 19.77 -4.05
CA GLY A 165 13.68 19.68 -4.21
C GLY A 165 13.06 18.74 -3.17
N SER A 166 11.95 19.17 -2.58
CA SER A 166 11.27 18.39 -1.55
C SER A 166 9.77 18.39 -1.78
N ASP A 167 9.22 17.23 -2.15
CA ASP A 167 7.79 17.02 -2.42
C ASP A 167 7.21 17.94 -3.52
N VAL A 168 8.03 18.23 -4.52
CA VAL A 168 7.75 19.19 -5.60
C VAL A 168 7.12 18.54 -6.85
N ILE A 169 7.05 17.23 -6.89
CA ILE A 169 6.53 16.46 -8.03
C ILE A 169 5.10 16.00 -7.72
N TYR A 170 4.12 16.73 -8.24
CA TYR A 170 2.68 16.47 -7.99
C TYR A 170 1.84 16.34 -9.28
N SER A 171 2.46 16.51 -10.44
CA SER A 171 1.86 16.27 -11.76
C SER A 171 2.92 15.83 -12.77
N ALA A 172 2.48 15.23 -13.88
CA ALA A 172 3.41 14.84 -14.95
C ALA A 172 4.15 16.06 -15.56
N SER A 173 3.48 17.21 -15.64
CA SER A 173 4.11 18.46 -16.13
C SER A 173 5.09 19.02 -15.08
N SER A 174 4.79 18.97 -13.78
CA SER A 174 5.72 19.46 -12.75
C SER A 174 7.01 18.65 -12.72
N ALA A 175 6.96 17.34 -12.99
CA ALA A 175 8.14 16.49 -13.08
C ALA A 175 9.12 16.99 -14.15
N LYS A 176 8.59 17.21 -15.36
CA LYS A 176 9.39 17.73 -16.50
C LYS A 176 9.93 19.13 -16.21
N SER A 177 9.05 20.08 -15.85
CA SER A 177 9.43 21.48 -15.64
C SER A 177 10.44 21.64 -14.49
N PHE A 178 10.30 20.87 -13.40
CA PHE A 178 11.27 20.87 -12.32
C PHE A 178 12.66 20.45 -12.79
N LEU A 179 12.77 19.33 -13.52
CA LEU A 179 14.06 18.82 -13.98
C LEU A 179 14.70 19.75 -15.03
N GLU A 180 13.92 20.31 -15.98
CA GLU A 180 14.41 21.28 -16.95
C GLU A 180 14.96 22.53 -16.25
N THR A 181 14.27 23.03 -15.23
CA THR A 181 14.71 24.19 -14.44
C THR A 181 15.98 23.87 -13.65
N ALA A 182 16.01 22.72 -12.99
CA ALA A 182 17.17 22.28 -12.22
C ALA A 182 18.40 22.11 -13.11
N GLU A 183 18.24 21.54 -14.30
CA GLU A 183 19.30 21.37 -15.27
C GLU A 183 19.84 22.70 -15.78
N ALA A 184 18.95 23.65 -16.08
CA ALA A 184 19.35 24.99 -16.52
C ALA A 184 20.13 25.76 -15.45
N ALA A 185 19.83 25.51 -14.17
CA ALA A 185 20.49 26.17 -13.04
C ALA A 185 21.89 25.62 -12.77
N MET A 186 22.11 24.31 -12.96
CA MET A 186 23.35 23.61 -12.56
C MET A 186 24.58 24.02 -13.37
N THR A 187 25.68 24.17 -12.65
CA THR A 187 27.02 24.24 -13.29
C THR A 187 27.35 22.94 -14.00
N GLN A 188 27.92 23.04 -15.18
CA GLN A 188 28.30 21.89 -16.00
C GLN A 188 29.75 21.50 -15.72
N PRO A 189 30.09 20.19 -15.67
CA PRO A 189 29.25 18.98 -15.72
C PRO A 189 28.85 18.42 -14.35
N ASP A 190 29.36 18.98 -13.23
CA ASP A 190 29.40 18.34 -11.90
C ASP A 190 28.17 18.67 -10.99
N GLY A 191 27.15 19.35 -11.52
CA GLY A 191 25.96 19.71 -10.78
C GLY A 191 25.15 18.49 -10.29
N ILE A 192 24.55 18.60 -9.10
CA ILE A 192 23.78 17.53 -8.46
C ILE A 192 22.37 18.02 -8.12
N ILE A 193 21.34 17.24 -8.46
CA ILE A 193 19.98 17.45 -7.97
C ILE A 193 19.75 16.49 -6.79
N VAL A 194 19.31 17.01 -5.65
CA VAL A 194 18.92 16.24 -4.47
C VAL A 194 17.42 16.35 -4.31
N LEU A 195 16.70 15.29 -4.63
CA LEU A 195 15.24 15.27 -4.66
C LEU A 195 14.67 14.30 -3.63
N ALA A 196 13.97 14.81 -2.62
CA ALA A 196 13.15 13.99 -1.73
C ALA A 196 11.74 13.86 -2.32
N TYR A 197 11.30 12.62 -2.55
CA TYR A 197 10.13 12.31 -3.32
C TYR A 197 9.26 11.22 -2.66
N ILE A 198 7.95 11.40 -2.72
CA ILE A 198 6.95 10.43 -2.28
C ILE A 198 6.12 10.05 -3.49
N PRO A 199 6.21 8.80 -3.98
CA PRO A 199 5.36 8.29 -5.04
C PRO A 199 3.88 8.34 -4.62
N ARG A 200 3.01 8.90 -5.48
CA ARG A 200 1.58 9.06 -5.19
C ARG A 200 0.70 8.54 -6.32
N TRP A 201 1.11 8.76 -7.56
CA TRP A 201 0.34 8.40 -8.75
C TRP A 201 1.26 7.83 -9.83
N PRO A 202 0.96 6.62 -10.33
CA PRO A 202 1.83 5.92 -11.28
C PRO A 202 2.18 6.71 -12.55
N ASN A 203 1.25 7.53 -13.05
CA ASN A 203 1.48 8.38 -14.23
C ASN A 203 2.43 9.57 -13.95
N VAL A 204 2.42 10.11 -12.74
CA VAL A 204 3.34 11.16 -12.31
C VAL A 204 4.73 10.60 -12.06
N ASP A 205 4.77 9.45 -11.40
CA ASP A 205 6.01 8.73 -11.13
C ASP A 205 6.70 8.37 -12.44
N ARG A 206 5.95 7.81 -13.40
CA ARG A 206 6.46 7.52 -14.73
C ARG A 206 7.01 8.77 -15.43
N ALA A 207 6.28 9.90 -15.41
CA ALA A 207 6.71 11.12 -16.07
C ALA A 207 8.04 11.67 -15.48
N LEU A 208 8.25 11.51 -14.16
CA LEU A 208 9.53 11.86 -13.53
C LEU A 208 10.68 11.03 -14.14
N TYR A 209 10.50 9.71 -14.23
CA TYR A 209 11.58 8.82 -14.71
C TYR A 209 11.80 8.89 -16.20
N ASP A 210 10.74 9.06 -16.99
CA ASP A 210 10.86 9.33 -18.43
C ASP A 210 11.65 10.62 -18.65
N SER A 211 11.40 11.66 -17.85
CA SER A 211 12.13 12.92 -17.92
C SER A 211 13.61 12.76 -17.53
N ILE A 212 13.92 12.03 -16.46
CA ILE A 212 15.28 11.68 -16.03
C ILE A 212 16.03 10.98 -17.19
N ALA A 213 15.37 10.01 -17.83
CA ALA A 213 15.97 9.26 -18.94
C ALA A 213 16.18 10.13 -20.20
N VAL A 214 15.19 10.95 -20.57
CA VAL A 214 15.29 11.86 -21.72
C VAL A 214 16.42 12.87 -21.57
N MET A 215 16.61 13.38 -20.33
CA MET A 215 17.64 14.36 -20.00
C MET A 215 19.02 13.72 -19.75
N LYS A 216 19.14 12.40 -19.91
CA LYS A 216 20.38 11.64 -19.67
C LYS A 216 20.96 11.88 -18.26
N LEU A 217 20.10 11.87 -17.26
CA LEU A 217 20.53 11.95 -15.86
C LEU A 217 20.72 10.54 -15.30
N SER A 218 21.82 10.31 -14.60
CA SER A 218 21.98 9.16 -13.73
C SER A 218 21.25 9.42 -12.41
N ALA A 219 20.59 8.42 -11.86
CA ALA A 219 19.86 8.55 -10.61
C ALA A 219 20.38 7.54 -9.57
N GLU A 220 20.88 8.04 -8.46
CA GLU A 220 21.26 7.25 -7.29
C GLU A 220 20.13 7.36 -6.24
N VAL A 221 19.59 6.24 -5.79
CA VAL A 221 18.69 6.21 -4.61
C VAL A 221 19.54 6.10 -3.36
N VAL A 222 19.46 7.09 -2.50
CA VAL A 222 20.15 7.04 -1.20
C VAL A 222 19.30 6.23 -0.22
N PRO A 223 19.81 5.10 0.33
CA PRO A 223 19.05 4.30 1.29
C PRO A 223 18.70 5.12 2.53
N LEU A 224 17.40 5.25 2.85
CA LEU A 224 16.93 6.05 3.98
C LEU A 224 17.54 5.58 5.31
N CYS A 225 17.76 4.27 5.48
CA CYS A 225 18.40 3.69 6.66
C CYS A 225 19.86 4.14 6.87
N SER A 226 20.51 4.68 5.82
CA SER A 226 21.90 5.18 5.94
C SER A 226 22.00 6.50 6.69
N PHE A 227 20.91 7.26 6.82
CA PHE A 227 20.89 8.56 7.47
C PHE A 227 19.68 8.82 8.36
N MET A 228 18.63 8.00 8.30
CA MET A 228 17.42 8.16 9.11
C MET A 228 17.20 6.99 10.08
N SER A 229 16.57 7.25 11.21
CA SER A 229 16.00 6.20 12.06
C SER A 229 14.71 5.64 11.43
N LYS A 230 14.31 4.39 11.77
CA LYS A 230 13.10 3.72 11.23
C LYS A 230 11.78 4.47 11.47
N LYS A 231 11.78 5.49 12.30
CA LYS A 231 10.61 6.35 12.59
C LYS A 231 11.03 7.79 12.44
N THR A 232 10.13 8.63 11.91
CA THR A 232 10.29 10.08 11.98
C THR A 232 10.32 10.52 13.45
N SER A 233 10.87 11.70 13.72
CA SER A 233 10.96 12.27 15.07
C SER A 233 9.60 12.33 15.81
N ASN A 234 8.48 12.33 15.09
CA ASN A 234 7.13 12.34 15.63
C ASN A 234 6.50 10.93 15.75
N GLY A 235 7.30 9.86 15.56
CA GLY A 235 6.82 8.47 15.71
C GLY A 235 5.96 7.95 14.55
N HIS A 236 5.66 8.78 13.54
CA HIS A 236 4.92 8.34 12.35
C HIS A 236 5.82 7.59 11.37
N ALA A 237 5.29 6.54 10.76
CA ALA A 237 5.96 5.86 9.66
C ALA A 237 6.00 6.78 8.42
N LEU A 238 7.11 6.77 7.69
CA LEU A 238 7.17 7.44 6.39
C LEU A 238 6.16 6.83 5.43
N PRO A 239 5.56 7.62 4.52
CA PRO A 239 4.73 7.08 3.46
C PRO A 239 5.48 6.00 2.67
N LYS A 240 4.76 4.96 2.24
CA LYS A 240 5.35 3.85 1.49
C LYS A 240 5.95 4.37 0.17
N GLY A 241 7.15 3.93 -0.15
CA GLY A 241 7.86 4.33 -1.37
C GLY A 241 8.62 5.66 -1.27
N THR A 242 8.60 6.35 -0.11
CA THR A 242 9.42 7.57 0.07
C THR A 242 10.88 7.31 -0.25
N CYS A 243 11.49 8.14 -1.09
CA CYS A 243 12.88 8.01 -1.50
C CYS A 243 13.62 9.35 -1.54
N LEU A 244 14.95 9.27 -1.51
CA LEU A 244 15.85 10.39 -1.78
C LEU A 244 16.68 10.05 -3.02
N LEU A 245 16.63 10.92 -4.02
CA LEU A 245 17.35 10.76 -5.28
C LEU A 245 18.49 11.77 -5.38
N LEU A 246 19.66 11.30 -5.78
CA LEU A 246 20.75 12.14 -6.27
C LEU A 246 20.83 11.97 -7.79
N LEU A 247 20.51 13.02 -8.54
CA LEU A 247 20.54 13.02 -10.00
C LEU A 247 21.79 13.78 -10.48
N ARG A 248 22.52 13.20 -11.45
CA ARG A 248 23.72 13.80 -12.06
C ARG A 248 23.68 13.60 -13.56
N ARG A 249 24.34 14.45 -14.33
CA ARG A 249 24.51 14.22 -15.76
C ARG A 249 25.36 12.98 -16.01
N MET A 250 24.96 12.18 -16.99
CA MET A 250 25.81 11.09 -17.50
C MET A 250 26.92 11.69 -18.35
N GLN A 251 28.16 11.44 -17.99
CA GLN A 251 29.31 11.80 -18.85
C GLN A 251 29.42 10.76 -19.96
N ASP A 252 29.82 11.16 -21.16
CA ASP A 252 29.92 10.26 -22.34
C ASP A 252 30.99 9.14 -22.21
N VAL A 253 31.66 9.06 -21.06
CA VAL A 253 32.76 8.13 -20.77
C VAL A 253 32.45 7.18 -19.61
N ASP A 254 31.32 7.32 -18.96
CA ASP A 254 31.00 6.46 -17.83
C ASP A 254 30.48 5.10 -18.31
N ASP A 255 31.38 4.13 -18.32
CA ASP A 255 31.05 2.73 -18.22
C ASP A 255 30.09 2.57 -17.02
N PRO A 256 28.89 1.95 -17.19
CA PRO A 256 27.92 1.81 -16.12
C PRO A 256 28.38 0.99 -14.89
N ALA A 257 29.69 0.79 -14.72
CA ALA A 257 30.29 -0.07 -13.72
C ALA A 257 30.50 0.56 -12.33
N GLU A 258 30.33 1.87 -12.15
CA GLU A 258 30.62 2.52 -10.86
C GLU A 258 29.41 3.21 -10.22
N VAL A 259 28.35 2.51 -9.83
CA VAL A 259 27.37 3.07 -8.87
C VAL A 259 26.77 1.99 -7.99
N CYS A 260 27.01 2.18 -6.71
CA CYS A 260 26.39 1.57 -5.54
C CYS A 260 26.84 0.19 -5.11
N THR A 261 27.64 0.20 -4.04
CA THR A 261 28.30 -0.95 -3.42
C THR A 261 27.60 -1.50 -2.18
N ASP A 262 26.29 -1.28 -2.01
CA ASP A 262 25.61 -2.00 -0.94
C ASP A 262 25.28 -3.42 -1.41
N PRO A 263 25.75 -4.45 -0.67
CA PRO A 263 25.46 -5.83 -1.03
C PRO A 263 23.94 -6.07 -0.99
N PRO A 264 23.40 -6.93 -1.87
CA PRO A 264 22.01 -7.32 -1.80
C PRO A 264 21.70 -7.86 -0.41
N GLU A 265 20.53 -7.47 0.13
CA GLU A 265 20.09 -7.97 1.43
C GLU A 265 19.72 -9.45 1.26
N ILE A 266 20.60 -10.33 1.77
CA ILE A 266 20.40 -11.78 1.73
C ILE A 266 19.86 -12.18 3.10
N THR A 267 18.60 -12.56 3.16
CA THR A 267 17.96 -13.06 4.37
C THR A 267 17.76 -14.57 4.29
N ARG A 268 18.12 -15.25 5.36
CA ARG A 268 17.98 -16.71 5.51
C ARG A 268 16.65 -16.98 6.23
N ARG A 269 15.70 -17.68 5.59
CA ARG A 269 14.47 -18.15 6.22
C ARG A 269 14.52 -19.66 6.38
N GLN A 270 14.22 -20.15 7.61
CA GLN A 270 13.92 -21.56 7.86
C GLN A 270 12.40 -21.75 7.78
N TYR A 271 11.94 -22.60 6.88
CA TYR A 271 10.58 -23.11 6.89
C TYR A 271 10.51 -24.35 7.79
N ASN A 272 9.53 -24.39 8.70
CA ASN A 272 9.25 -25.57 9.53
C ASN A 272 8.85 -26.75 8.66
N ASP A 273 9.40 -27.92 8.97
CA ASP A 273 9.10 -29.31 8.57
C ASP A 273 9.81 -29.95 7.38
N ASP A 274 10.61 -29.25 6.58
CA ASP A 274 11.58 -29.92 5.71
C ASP A 274 12.89 -29.12 5.70
N VAL A 275 14.01 -29.81 5.84
CA VAL A 275 15.36 -29.23 5.96
C VAL A 275 15.77 -28.59 4.62
N ARG A 276 15.07 -27.54 4.21
CA ARG A 276 15.37 -26.73 3.01
C ARG A 276 15.64 -25.30 3.44
N GLU A 277 16.85 -24.84 3.21
CA GLU A 277 17.21 -23.44 3.37
C GLU A 277 16.80 -22.68 2.10
N VAL A 278 16.00 -21.63 2.27
CA VAL A 278 15.63 -20.70 1.19
C VAL A 278 16.43 -19.43 1.37
N PHE A 279 17.15 -19.02 0.34
CA PHE A 279 17.82 -17.73 0.31
C PHE A 279 16.97 -16.71 -0.43
N ASP A 280 16.49 -15.72 0.31
CA ASP A 280 15.82 -14.55 -0.27
C ASP A 280 16.90 -13.56 -0.73
N VAL A 281 17.02 -13.37 -2.03
CA VAL A 281 17.90 -12.36 -2.63
C VAL A 281 17.03 -11.19 -3.06
N CYS A 282 17.01 -10.11 -2.25
CA CYS A 282 16.28 -8.90 -2.58
C CYS A 282 17.18 -7.91 -3.32
N ILE A 283 16.79 -7.57 -4.54
CA ILE A 283 17.56 -6.66 -5.40
C ILE A 283 16.67 -5.49 -5.77
N GLY A 284 17.08 -4.27 -5.42
CA GLY A 284 16.47 -3.05 -5.99
C GLY A 284 16.91 -2.89 -7.47
N PRO A 285 16.06 -2.36 -8.35
CA PRO A 285 16.36 -2.28 -9.78
C PRO A 285 17.55 -1.37 -10.09
N GLY A 286 17.86 -0.41 -9.23
CA GLY A 286 19.08 0.42 -9.31
C GLY A 286 20.37 -0.39 -9.19
N ASN A 287 20.31 -1.51 -8.46
CA ASN A 287 21.46 -2.33 -8.12
C ASN A 287 21.74 -3.46 -9.13
N ILE A 288 20.97 -3.58 -10.20
CA ILE A 288 21.25 -4.53 -11.27
C ILE A 288 22.35 -3.96 -12.16
N THR A 289 23.58 -4.27 -11.80
CA THR A 289 24.80 -3.87 -12.50
C THR A 289 25.53 -5.10 -13.01
N GLY A 290 26.47 -4.91 -13.93
CA GLY A 290 27.35 -5.99 -14.41
C GLY A 290 28.15 -6.62 -13.26
N ASP A 291 28.58 -5.85 -12.27
CA ASP A 291 29.29 -6.34 -11.09
C ASP A 291 28.40 -7.23 -10.21
N LEU A 292 27.16 -6.81 -9.95
CA LEU A 292 26.20 -7.64 -9.21
C LEU A 292 25.96 -8.96 -9.95
N CYS A 293 25.71 -8.90 -11.27
CA CYS A 293 25.53 -10.09 -12.09
C CYS A 293 26.75 -11.01 -12.03
N HIS A 294 27.97 -10.45 -12.08
CA HIS A 294 29.21 -11.21 -11.92
C HIS A 294 29.32 -11.83 -10.51
N ARG A 295 28.99 -11.10 -9.46
CA ARG A 295 28.99 -11.61 -8.07
C ARG A 295 27.97 -12.72 -7.86
N LEU A 296 26.75 -12.56 -8.38
CA LEU A 296 25.73 -13.61 -8.35
C LEU A 296 26.16 -14.86 -9.13
N SER A 297 26.78 -14.70 -10.31
CA SER A 297 27.24 -15.83 -11.11
C SER A 297 28.51 -16.50 -10.52
N SER A 298 29.34 -15.78 -9.76
CA SER A 298 30.51 -16.33 -9.07
C SER A 298 30.19 -16.96 -7.72
N GLY A 299 28.92 -16.90 -7.26
CA GLY A 299 28.52 -17.46 -5.96
C GLY A 299 29.03 -16.70 -4.75
N ILE A 300 29.60 -15.50 -4.94
CA ILE A 300 30.15 -14.69 -3.84
C ILE A 300 29.01 -14.26 -2.90
N GLY A 301 29.03 -14.78 -1.67
CA GLY A 301 28.06 -14.51 -0.62
C GLY A 301 26.91 -15.54 -0.54
N LEU A 302 26.89 -16.54 -1.41
CA LEU A 302 25.99 -17.69 -1.34
C LEU A 302 26.84 -18.93 -1.08
N ASP A 303 26.90 -19.41 0.16
CA ASP A 303 27.49 -20.70 0.50
C ASP A 303 26.57 -21.82 -0.03
N CYS A 304 26.62 -22.03 -1.35
CA CYS A 304 25.71 -22.95 -2.04
C CYS A 304 26.40 -24.27 -2.34
N GLU A 305 26.38 -25.20 -1.42
CA GLU A 305 26.57 -26.62 -1.74
C GLU A 305 25.27 -27.15 -2.37
N GLY A 306 25.13 -27.06 -3.68
CA GLY A 306 24.38 -27.89 -4.62
C GLY A 306 22.89 -28.27 -4.37
N LYS A 307 22.24 -27.91 -3.24
CA LYS A 307 20.88 -28.33 -2.88
C LYS A 307 19.96 -27.21 -2.41
N GLN A 308 20.36 -25.96 -2.53
CA GLN A 308 19.63 -24.82 -1.98
C GLN A 308 18.60 -24.27 -2.98
N GLN A 309 17.42 -23.94 -2.49
CA GLN A 309 16.39 -23.24 -3.25
C GLN A 309 16.68 -21.74 -3.21
N ILE A 310 16.59 -21.07 -4.35
CA ILE A 310 16.81 -19.63 -4.45
C ILE A 310 15.49 -18.94 -4.75
N CYS A 311 15.11 -18.00 -3.89
CA CYS A 311 14.04 -17.04 -4.12
C CYS A 311 14.67 -15.72 -4.55
N LEU A 312 14.42 -15.30 -5.77
CA LEU A 312 14.83 -13.99 -6.27
C LEU A 312 13.67 -13.02 -6.21
N VAL A 313 13.83 -11.97 -5.43
CA VAL A 313 12.87 -10.86 -5.35
C VAL A 313 13.49 -9.62 -5.96
N ILE A 314 12.89 -9.11 -7.03
CA ILE A 314 13.22 -7.80 -7.60
C ILE A 314 12.05 -6.87 -7.28
N ASP A 315 12.24 -5.98 -6.32
CA ASP A 315 11.25 -4.99 -5.91
C ASP A 315 11.65 -3.63 -6.47
N ALA A 316 10.99 -3.23 -7.53
CA ALA A 316 11.16 -1.95 -8.19
C ALA A 316 10.07 -0.94 -7.78
N THR A 317 9.44 -1.13 -6.60
CA THR A 317 8.55 -0.12 -5.99
C THR A 317 9.35 1.14 -5.67
N GLY A 318 9.56 1.92 -6.67
CA GLY A 318 10.35 3.14 -6.70
C GLY A 318 10.56 3.53 -8.14
N PRO A 319 11.49 4.44 -8.34
CA PRO A 319 11.66 5.15 -9.59
C PRO A 319 12.29 4.39 -10.77
N PHE A 320 12.50 3.13 -10.70
CA PHE A 320 13.30 2.44 -11.72
C PHE A 320 12.56 1.30 -12.38
N SER A 321 12.18 1.51 -13.64
CA SER A 321 11.84 0.39 -14.52
C SER A 321 13.10 -0.45 -14.82
N LEU A 322 12.91 -1.74 -14.99
CA LEU A 322 13.94 -2.61 -15.55
C LEU A 322 14.17 -2.23 -17.02
N THR A 323 15.22 -1.44 -17.27
CA THR A 323 15.58 -1.10 -18.64
C THR A 323 15.91 -2.37 -19.46
N THR A 324 15.81 -2.26 -20.77
CA THR A 324 16.21 -3.33 -21.71
C THR A 324 17.61 -3.90 -21.43
N GLY A 325 18.56 -3.04 -21.06
CA GLY A 325 19.91 -3.46 -20.69
C GLY A 325 19.94 -4.31 -19.43
N LYS A 326 19.23 -3.90 -18.38
CA LYS A 326 19.11 -4.65 -17.11
C LYS A 326 18.38 -5.97 -17.29
N ALA A 327 17.31 -6.01 -18.11
CA ALA A 327 16.62 -7.24 -18.47
C ALA A 327 17.56 -8.25 -19.16
N ARG A 328 18.50 -7.75 -20.02
CA ARG A 328 19.52 -8.59 -20.67
C ARG A 328 20.50 -9.15 -19.66
N LEU A 329 21.04 -8.30 -18.77
CA LEU A 329 21.95 -8.75 -17.71
C LEU A 329 21.30 -9.84 -16.83
N LEU A 330 20.05 -9.65 -16.41
CA LEU A 330 19.31 -10.66 -15.67
C LEU A 330 19.11 -11.94 -16.48
N SER A 331 18.76 -11.85 -17.76
CA SER A 331 18.62 -13.00 -18.65
C SER A 331 19.91 -13.83 -18.70
N ASP A 332 21.06 -13.18 -18.76
CA ASP A 332 22.37 -13.86 -18.79
C ASP A 332 22.70 -14.52 -17.44
N VAL A 333 22.33 -13.89 -16.33
CA VAL A 333 22.60 -14.44 -14.99
C VAL A 333 21.70 -15.66 -14.67
N PHE A 334 20.49 -15.74 -15.19
CA PHE A 334 19.65 -16.94 -15.03
C PHE A 334 20.22 -18.20 -15.70
N ARG A 335 21.15 -18.05 -16.64
CA ARG A 335 21.80 -19.16 -17.36
C ARG A 335 22.95 -19.81 -16.59
N VAL A 336 23.40 -19.19 -15.51
CA VAL A 336 24.56 -19.64 -14.76
C VAL A 336 24.24 -19.91 -13.30
N PRO A 337 24.98 -20.81 -12.61
CA PRO A 337 24.85 -20.97 -11.17
C PRO A 337 25.19 -19.64 -10.44
N PRO A 338 24.50 -19.31 -9.33
CA PRO A 338 23.50 -20.14 -8.67
C PRO A 338 22.08 -19.98 -9.22
N LEU A 339 21.76 -18.93 -10.01
CA LEU A 339 20.39 -18.60 -10.42
C LEU A 339 19.74 -19.59 -11.39
N ILE A 340 20.48 -20.42 -12.06
CA ILE A 340 19.91 -21.57 -12.80
C ILE A 340 19.12 -22.53 -11.89
N ASN A 341 19.29 -22.43 -10.58
CA ASN A 341 18.54 -23.15 -9.56
C ASN A 341 17.45 -22.29 -8.90
N CYS A 342 17.06 -21.17 -9.51
CA CYS A 342 15.99 -20.31 -9.02
C CYS A 342 14.66 -21.09 -8.98
N THR A 343 14.07 -21.19 -7.80
CA THR A 343 12.79 -21.89 -7.59
C THR A 343 11.63 -20.92 -7.37
N GLU A 344 11.94 -19.70 -6.98
CA GLU A 344 10.94 -18.64 -6.79
C GLU A 344 11.43 -17.34 -7.41
N LEU A 345 10.60 -16.76 -8.29
CA LEU A 345 10.84 -15.44 -8.89
C LEU A 345 9.69 -14.50 -8.55
N LYS A 346 10.02 -13.38 -7.94
CA LYS A 346 9.08 -12.30 -7.67
C LYS A 346 9.58 -10.99 -8.28
N LEU A 347 8.82 -10.49 -9.24
CA LEU A 347 9.01 -9.20 -9.88
C LEU A 347 7.88 -8.26 -9.43
N LYS A 348 8.23 -7.09 -8.94
CA LYS A 348 7.25 -6.13 -8.43
C LYS A 348 7.54 -4.74 -8.96
N GLU A 349 6.55 -4.21 -9.70
CA GLU A 349 6.59 -2.90 -10.32
C GLU A 349 7.86 -2.68 -11.19
N CYS A 350 8.35 -3.75 -11.84
CA CYS A 350 9.59 -3.72 -12.64
C CYS A 350 9.41 -3.07 -14.01
N TRP A 351 8.17 -2.87 -14.46
CA TRP A 351 7.80 -2.20 -15.72
C TRP A 351 8.49 -2.80 -16.95
N LEU A 352 8.62 -4.12 -16.97
CA LEU A 352 9.34 -4.84 -18.00
C LEU A 352 8.71 -4.73 -19.39
N SER A 353 7.37 -4.68 -19.48
CA SER A 353 6.64 -4.58 -20.74
C SER A 353 7.29 -5.43 -21.87
N ASP A 354 7.88 -4.79 -22.89
CA ASP A 354 8.60 -5.50 -23.96
C ASP A 354 9.92 -6.17 -23.51
N GLY A 355 10.44 -5.84 -22.32
CA GLY A 355 11.62 -6.49 -21.71
C GLY A 355 11.42 -7.97 -21.42
N TRP A 356 10.17 -8.44 -21.33
CA TRP A 356 9.86 -9.87 -21.20
C TRP A 356 10.44 -10.70 -22.34
N ALA A 357 10.44 -10.18 -23.57
CA ALA A 357 11.06 -10.88 -24.71
C ALA A 357 12.57 -11.09 -24.55
N ILE A 358 13.24 -10.24 -23.75
CA ILE A 358 14.67 -10.31 -23.45
C ILE A 358 14.93 -11.20 -22.24
N LEU A 359 14.07 -11.14 -21.22
CA LEU A 359 14.23 -11.89 -19.98
C LEU A 359 13.88 -13.37 -20.14
N THR A 360 12.83 -13.69 -20.89
CA THR A 360 12.32 -15.05 -21.09
C THR A 360 13.39 -16.06 -21.50
N PRO A 361 14.30 -15.77 -22.47
CA PRO A 361 15.33 -16.75 -22.85
C PRO A 361 16.24 -17.20 -21.69
N GLY A 362 16.56 -16.32 -20.74
CA GLY A 362 17.31 -16.70 -19.54
C GLY A 362 16.48 -17.51 -18.56
N LEU A 363 15.21 -17.12 -18.38
CA LEU A 363 14.28 -17.83 -17.49
C LEU A 363 13.97 -19.26 -17.97
N LEU A 364 14.03 -19.53 -19.25
CA LEU A 364 13.81 -20.88 -19.79
C LEU A 364 14.81 -21.90 -19.27
N ASP A 365 16.04 -21.46 -18.94
CA ASP A 365 17.10 -22.35 -18.43
C ASP A 365 16.82 -22.81 -16.98
N CYS A 366 16.06 -22.03 -16.18
CA CYS A 366 15.62 -22.41 -14.84
C CYS A 366 14.12 -22.81 -14.76
N ALA A 367 13.39 -22.75 -15.84
CA ALA A 367 11.94 -22.88 -15.87
C ALA A 367 11.40 -24.18 -15.23
N ASN A 368 12.07 -25.31 -15.45
CA ASN A 368 11.71 -26.63 -14.90
C ASN A 368 11.89 -26.76 -13.38
N LYS A 369 12.56 -25.79 -12.74
CA LYS A 369 12.77 -25.73 -11.28
C LYS A 369 11.89 -24.68 -10.61
N LEU A 370 11.29 -23.80 -11.42
CA LEU A 370 10.50 -22.69 -10.92
C LEU A 370 9.18 -23.23 -10.32
N SER A 371 9.04 -23.07 -9.00
CA SER A 371 7.85 -23.47 -8.24
C SER A 371 6.89 -22.31 -7.99
N ARG A 372 7.40 -21.05 -7.97
CA ARG A 372 6.61 -19.84 -7.78
C ARG A 372 7.05 -18.75 -8.75
N LEU A 373 6.07 -18.19 -9.46
CA LEU A 373 6.25 -17.01 -10.31
C LEU A 373 5.24 -15.94 -9.89
N ILE A 374 5.72 -14.79 -9.44
CA ILE A 374 4.90 -13.65 -9.06
C ILE A 374 5.36 -12.43 -9.84
N VAL A 375 4.44 -11.84 -10.58
CA VAL A 375 4.68 -10.60 -11.34
C VAL A 375 3.57 -9.61 -10.98
N ASP A 376 3.94 -8.57 -10.26
CA ASP A 376 3.01 -7.66 -9.62
C ASP A 376 3.22 -6.22 -10.12
N GLY A 377 2.24 -5.66 -10.85
CA GLY A 377 2.27 -4.28 -11.33
C GLY A 377 3.31 -4.02 -12.43
N ASP A 378 3.50 -4.96 -13.37
CA ASP A 378 4.60 -4.94 -14.37
C ASP A 378 4.14 -4.56 -15.79
N GLU A 379 2.92 -4.06 -15.94
CA GLU A 379 2.30 -3.73 -17.23
C GLU A 379 2.27 -4.89 -18.24
N ILE A 380 2.00 -6.10 -17.75
CA ILE A 380 1.86 -7.27 -18.61
C ILE A 380 0.62 -7.11 -19.51
N GLY A 381 0.84 -6.69 -20.75
CA GLY A 381 -0.17 -6.75 -21.82
C GLY A 381 -0.01 -8.03 -22.65
N VAL A 382 -0.70 -8.08 -23.79
CA VAL A 382 -0.75 -9.27 -24.67
C VAL A 382 0.63 -9.76 -25.13
N ARG A 383 1.57 -8.85 -25.41
CA ARG A 383 2.93 -9.21 -25.86
C ARG A 383 3.70 -9.93 -24.76
N ALA A 384 3.75 -9.35 -23.57
CA ALA A 384 4.39 -9.94 -22.39
C ALA A 384 3.70 -11.27 -22.01
N ALA A 385 2.37 -11.34 -22.06
CA ALA A 385 1.61 -12.56 -21.83
C ALA A 385 2.03 -13.71 -22.77
N LYS A 386 2.30 -13.44 -24.05
CA LYS A 386 2.84 -14.45 -24.99
C LYS A 386 4.23 -14.94 -24.58
N GLU A 387 5.07 -14.08 -24.07
CA GLU A 387 6.40 -14.48 -23.57
C GLU A 387 6.29 -15.30 -22.29
N ILE A 388 5.44 -14.89 -21.35
CA ILE A 388 5.12 -15.66 -20.15
C ILE A 388 4.54 -17.03 -20.53
N ASN A 389 3.66 -17.10 -21.52
CA ASN A 389 3.15 -18.38 -21.99
C ASN A 389 4.26 -19.33 -22.48
N LYS A 390 5.28 -18.80 -23.19
CA LYS A 390 6.46 -19.61 -23.60
C LYS A 390 7.19 -20.15 -22.35
N LEU A 391 7.37 -19.33 -21.32
CA LEU A 391 7.98 -19.75 -20.06
C LEU A 391 7.15 -20.86 -19.39
N LEU A 392 5.84 -20.65 -19.24
CA LEU A 392 4.92 -21.58 -18.58
C LEU A 392 4.92 -22.97 -19.23
N LEU A 393 5.10 -23.06 -20.55
CA LEU A 393 5.19 -24.35 -21.26
C LEU A 393 6.35 -25.24 -20.77
N HIS A 394 7.34 -24.65 -20.07
CA HIS A 394 8.51 -25.34 -19.56
C HIS A 394 8.54 -25.42 -18.01
N CYS A 395 7.53 -24.85 -17.32
CA CYS A 395 7.44 -24.81 -15.87
C CYS A 395 6.66 -26.01 -15.31
N SER A 396 7.23 -27.22 -15.39
CA SER A 396 6.57 -28.46 -14.93
C SER A 396 6.27 -28.47 -13.43
N ASP A 397 7.11 -27.82 -12.62
CA ASP A 397 7.07 -27.83 -11.16
C ASP A 397 6.35 -26.61 -10.57
N LEU A 398 5.76 -25.75 -11.41
CA LEU A 398 5.12 -24.52 -10.98
C LEU A 398 3.87 -24.83 -10.13
N LYS A 399 3.90 -24.32 -8.89
CA LYS A 399 2.82 -24.48 -7.90
C LYS A 399 2.02 -23.20 -7.69
N PHE A 400 2.65 -22.05 -7.88
CA PHE A 400 2.04 -20.74 -7.70
C PHE A 400 2.33 -19.84 -8.90
N LEU A 401 1.27 -19.31 -9.52
CA LEU A 401 1.34 -18.27 -10.53
C LEU A 401 0.53 -17.06 -10.10
N GLY A 402 1.19 -15.92 -9.94
CA GLY A 402 0.56 -14.63 -9.67
C GLY A 402 0.95 -13.58 -10.70
N LEU A 403 -0.03 -13.00 -11.39
CA LEU A 403 0.16 -11.92 -12.37
C LEU A 403 -0.66 -10.68 -11.95
N LEU A 404 -0.53 -10.28 -10.69
CA LEU A 404 -1.37 -9.28 -10.04
C LEU A 404 -1.16 -7.88 -10.62
N ARG A 405 -2.23 -7.07 -10.63
CA ARG A 405 -2.19 -5.64 -11.01
C ARG A 405 -1.55 -5.38 -12.38
N ASN A 406 -1.87 -6.23 -13.35
CA ASN A 406 -1.37 -6.13 -14.72
C ASN A 406 -2.51 -5.91 -15.72
N PRO A 407 -2.36 -5.07 -16.75
CA PRO A 407 -3.39 -4.86 -17.78
C PRO A 407 -3.43 -6.02 -18.78
N LEU A 408 -3.62 -7.26 -18.28
CA LEU A 408 -3.61 -8.47 -19.08
C LEU A 408 -4.75 -8.47 -20.12
N GLY A 409 -5.95 -8.06 -19.67
CA GLY A 409 -7.16 -8.05 -20.46
C GLY A 409 -7.56 -9.44 -20.97
N ASN A 410 -8.61 -9.51 -21.78
CA ASN A 410 -9.08 -10.77 -22.37
C ASN A 410 -8.03 -11.43 -23.27
N ASP A 411 -7.39 -10.66 -24.13
CA ASP A 411 -6.41 -11.19 -25.10
C ASP A 411 -5.15 -11.71 -24.42
N GLY A 412 -4.69 -11.05 -23.34
CA GLY A 412 -3.56 -11.53 -22.54
C GLY A 412 -3.91 -12.79 -21.77
N ALA A 413 -5.12 -12.85 -21.19
CA ALA A 413 -5.64 -14.03 -20.53
C ALA A 413 -5.70 -15.23 -21.49
N ILE A 414 -6.21 -15.03 -22.69
CA ILE A 414 -6.21 -16.06 -23.77
C ILE A 414 -4.78 -16.47 -24.13
N ALA A 415 -3.85 -15.52 -24.19
CA ALA A 415 -2.47 -15.81 -24.60
C ALA A 415 -1.72 -16.74 -23.63
N ILE A 416 -2.05 -16.75 -22.33
CA ILE A 416 -1.38 -17.61 -21.33
C ILE A 416 -2.00 -19.01 -21.20
N THR A 417 -3.17 -19.27 -21.77
CA THR A 417 -3.96 -20.51 -21.52
C THR A 417 -3.21 -21.79 -21.83
N ARG A 418 -2.47 -21.83 -22.94
CA ARG A 418 -1.72 -23.03 -23.34
C ARG A 418 -0.62 -23.38 -22.32
N GLY A 419 0.10 -22.37 -21.84
CA GLY A 419 1.10 -22.53 -20.79
C GLY A 419 0.46 -22.93 -19.46
N LEU A 420 -0.66 -22.30 -19.12
CA LEU A 420 -1.42 -22.61 -17.91
C LEU A 420 -1.84 -24.09 -17.88
N SER A 421 -2.40 -24.63 -18.98
CA SER A 421 -2.77 -26.04 -19.09
C SER A 421 -1.57 -27.00 -18.97
N SER A 422 -0.34 -26.52 -19.26
CA SER A 422 0.88 -27.33 -19.14
C SER A 422 1.40 -27.40 -17.70
N CYS A 423 0.98 -26.47 -16.81
CA CYS A 423 1.40 -26.41 -15.42
C CYS A 423 0.59 -27.39 -14.55
N SER A 424 0.80 -28.70 -14.74
CA SER A 424 0.01 -29.75 -14.07
C SER A 424 0.13 -29.81 -12.56
N MET A 425 1.12 -29.12 -11.97
CA MET A 425 1.34 -29.02 -10.53
C MET A 425 0.84 -27.72 -9.92
N LEU A 426 0.14 -26.86 -10.68
CA LEU A 426 -0.30 -25.57 -10.20
C LEU A 426 -1.39 -25.72 -9.14
N HIS A 427 -1.17 -25.11 -7.98
CA HIS A 427 -2.09 -25.12 -6.83
C HIS A 427 -2.75 -23.77 -6.62
N SER A 428 -2.07 -22.67 -6.95
CA SER A 428 -2.57 -21.32 -6.77
C SER A 428 -2.41 -20.49 -8.04
N LEU A 429 -3.52 -19.88 -8.47
CA LEU A 429 -3.59 -18.96 -9.59
C LEU A 429 -4.20 -17.63 -9.12
N VAL A 430 -3.40 -16.57 -9.16
CA VAL A 430 -3.78 -15.24 -8.71
C VAL A 430 -3.66 -14.25 -9.88
N LEU A 431 -4.80 -13.77 -10.36
CA LEU A 431 -4.93 -12.84 -11.49
C LEU A 431 -5.76 -11.61 -11.10
N SER A 432 -5.60 -11.14 -9.86
CA SER A 432 -6.35 -9.99 -9.35
C SER A 432 -5.91 -8.68 -10.04
N HIS A 433 -6.87 -7.76 -10.24
CA HIS A 433 -6.65 -6.48 -10.91
C HIS A 433 -6.03 -6.59 -12.32
N CYS A 434 -6.50 -7.53 -13.13
CA CYS A 434 -5.92 -7.82 -14.45
C CYS A 434 -6.79 -7.38 -15.63
N ARG A 435 -7.93 -6.72 -15.41
CA ARG A 435 -8.89 -6.28 -16.43
C ARG A 435 -9.41 -7.45 -17.30
N ILE A 436 -9.56 -8.62 -16.69
CA ILE A 436 -10.06 -9.83 -17.38
C ILE A 436 -11.57 -9.78 -17.34
N GLY A 437 -12.20 -9.82 -18.52
CA GLY A 437 -13.64 -9.94 -18.68
C GLY A 437 -14.05 -11.38 -19.00
N ASP A 438 -15.30 -11.55 -19.41
CA ASP A 438 -15.91 -12.87 -19.63
C ASP A 438 -15.15 -13.72 -20.64
N ALA A 439 -14.73 -13.16 -21.77
CA ALA A 439 -14.00 -13.92 -22.81
C ALA A 439 -12.65 -14.44 -22.31
N GLY A 440 -11.94 -13.67 -21.51
CA GLY A 440 -10.69 -14.08 -20.87
C GLY A 440 -10.95 -15.15 -19.81
N THR A 441 -11.98 -14.97 -18.99
CA THR A 441 -12.41 -15.94 -17.97
C THR A 441 -12.79 -17.27 -18.58
N ALA A 442 -13.58 -17.27 -19.66
CA ALA A 442 -13.93 -18.48 -20.42
C ALA A 442 -12.69 -19.25 -20.91
N ALA A 443 -11.69 -18.53 -21.40
CA ALA A 443 -10.46 -19.14 -21.89
C ALA A 443 -9.64 -19.76 -20.75
N ILE A 444 -9.49 -19.04 -19.63
CA ILE A 444 -8.76 -19.52 -18.45
C ILE A 444 -9.48 -20.70 -17.80
N ALA A 445 -10.81 -20.66 -17.67
CA ALA A 445 -11.60 -21.74 -17.07
C ALA A 445 -11.39 -23.08 -17.77
N ARG A 446 -11.29 -23.08 -19.11
CA ARG A 446 -10.96 -24.28 -19.90
C ARG A 446 -9.51 -24.76 -19.72
N ALA A 447 -8.65 -23.91 -19.16
CA ALA A 447 -7.24 -24.19 -18.95
C ALA A 447 -6.88 -24.51 -17.49
N PHE A 448 -7.85 -24.53 -16.57
CA PHE A 448 -7.59 -24.82 -15.16
C PHE A 448 -6.98 -26.21 -14.97
N PRO A 449 -5.86 -26.29 -14.25
CA PRO A 449 -5.32 -27.60 -13.89
C PRO A 449 -6.15 -28.23 -12.74
N PRO A 450 -6.34 -29.56 -12.73
CA PRO A 450 -7.14 -30.26 -11.71
C PRO A 450 -6.49 -30.28 -10.31
N THR A 451 -5.31 -29.69 -10.19
CA THR A 451 -4.58 -29.54 -8.92
C THR A 451 -4.88 -28.25 -8.22
N LEU A 452 -5.67 -27.33 -8.83
CA LEU A 452 -5.90 -25.98 -8.33
C LEU A 452 -6.63 -26.02 -6.98
N GLN A 453 -6.07 -25.30 -6.00
CA GLN A 453 -6.58 -25.16 -4.64
C GLN A 453 -6.97 -23.72 -4.32
N GLU A 454 -6.35 -22.75 -4.98
CA GLU A 454 -6.60 -21.32 -4.80
C GLU A 454 -6.81 -20.67 -6.17
N LEU A 455 -7.93 -19.95 -6.30
CA LEU A 455 -8.26 -19.15 -7.47
C LEU A 455 -8.64 -17.74 -7.01
N ASP A 456 -7.83 -16.77 -7.38
CA ASP A 456 -8.11 -15.35 -7.15
C ASP A 456 -8.23 -14.63 -8.50
N LEU A 457 -9.45 -14.22 -8.81
CA LEU A 457 -9.83 -13.41 -9.97
C LEU A 457 -10.45 -12.08 -9.52
N SER A 458 -10.14 -11.62 -8.31
CA SER A 458 -10.73 -10.41 -7.75
C SER A 458 -10.38 -9.15 -8.55
N ASN A 459 -11.25 -8.15 -8.48
CA ASN A 459 -11.07 -6.84 -9.11
C ASN A 459 -10.75 -6.95 -10.61
N ASN A 460 -11.60 -7.68 -11.32
CA ASN A 460 -11.59 -7.84 -12.76
C ASN A 460 -12.93 -7.35 -13.36
N GLU A 461 -13.15 -7.61 -14.64
CA GLU A 461 -14.35 -7.18 -15.37
C GLU A 461 -15.26 -8.39 -15.69
N ILE A 462 -15.37 -9.33 -14.72
CA ILE A 462 -16.13 -10.57 -14.85
C ILE A 462 -17.59 -10.32 -14.52
N SER A 463 -18.47 -10.67 -15.45
CA SER A 463 -19.92 -10.66 -15.26
C SER A 463 -20.47 -12.06 -14.92
N ALA A 464 -21.80 -12.19 -14.81
CA ALA A 464 -22.47 -13.48 -14.67
C ALA A 464 -22.07 -14.49 -15.77
N ILE A 465 -21.75 -13.99 -16.98
CA ILE A 465 -21.34 -14.85 -18.09
C ILE A 465 -20.00 -15.51 -17.80
N GLY A 466 -19.02 -14.76 -17.34
CA GLY A 466 -17.71 -15.31 -16.94
C GLY A 466 -17.82 -16.24 -15.74
N VAL A 467 -18.70 -15.92 -14.77
CA VAL A 467 -18.99 -16.80 -13.63
C VAL A 467 -19.58 -18.13 -14.09
N ALA A 468 -20.47 -18.14 -15.10
CA ALA A 468 -21.02 -19.38 -15.66
C ALA A 468 -19.94 -20.30 -16.23
N ASP A 469 -18.88 -19.76 -16.85
CA ASP A 469 -17.74 -20.57 -17.32
C ASP A 469 -16.94 -21.19 -16.15
N ILE A 470 -16.75 -20.46 -15.05
CA ILE A 470 -16.15 -20.99 -13.80
C ILE A 470 -17.06 -22.07 -13.20
N ALA A 471 -18.37 -21.83 -13.15
CA ALA A 471 -19.36 -22.78 -12.67
C ALA A 471 -19.36 -24.08 -13.50
N ASN A 472 -19.18 -24.00 -14.82
CA ASN A 472 -19.03 -25.17 -15.67
C ASN A 472 -17.78 -25.98 -15.32
N ALA A 473 -16.63 -25.32 -15.06
CA ALA A 473 -15.43 -26.01 -14.59
C ALA A 473 -15.64 -26.70 -13.22
N MET A 474 -16.49 -26.14 -12.35
CA MET A 474 -16.90 -26.79 -11.10
C MET A 474 -17.81 -28.02 -11.36
N ARG A 475 -18.82 -27.89 -12.24
CA ARG A 475 -19.71 -29.03 -12.64
C ARG A 475 -18.91 -30.19 -13.21
N ASP A 476 -17.89 -29.88 -14.00
CA ASP A 476 -16.98 -30.89 -14.61
C ASP A 476 -15.96 -31.45 -13.59
N SER A 477 -16.06 -31.07 -12.32
CA SER A 477 -15.18 -31.48 -11.22
C SER A 477 -13.70 -31.08 -11.39
N VAL A 478 -13.38 -30.22 -12.34
CA VAL A 478 -12.00 -29.72 -12.54
C VAL A 478 -11.48 -28.99 -11.31
N LEU A 479 -12.36 -28.25 -10.60
CA LEU A 479 -12.03 -27.47 -9.41
C LEU A 479 -12.35 -28.23 -8.09
N SER A 480 -12.48 -29.53 -8.10
CA SER A 480 -12.85 -30.35 -6.92
C SER A 480 -11.86 -30.27 -5.73
N LYS A 481 -10.65 -29.74 -5.96
CA LYS A 481 -9.64 -29.50 -4.91
C LYS A 481 -9.62 -28.06 -4.43
N LEU A 482 -10.47 -27.17 -4.97
CA LEU A 482 -10.46 -25.77 -4.62
C LEU A 482 -10.81 -25.57 -3.15
N THR A 483 -9.99 -24.81 -2.45
CA THR A 483 -10.15 -24.44 -1.04
C THR A 483 -10.38 -22.94 -0.86
N ILE A 484 -9.89 -22.12 -1.80
CA ILE A 484 -10.04 -20.66 -1.78
C ILE A 484 -10.55 -20.19 -3.14
N LEU A 485 -11.68 -19.48 -3.11
CA LEU A 485 -12.25 -18.79 -4.26
C LEU A 485 -12.45 -17.31 -3.93
N ASN A 486 -11.79 -16.46 -4.67
CA ASN A 486 -11.94 -15.01 -4.56
C ASN A 486 -12.38 -14.42 -5.90
N LEU A 487 -13.61 -13.93 -5.95
CA LEU A 487 -14.21 -13.22 -7.09
C LEU A 487 -14.58 -11.77 -6.73
N SER A 488 -14.14 -11.26 -5.58
CA SER A 488 -14.51 -9.94 -5.07
C SER A 488 -14.19 -8.82 -6.06
N GLY A 489 -15.02 -7.76 -6.07
CA GLY A 489 -14.82 -6.62 -6.95
C GLY A 489 -15.05 -6.89 -8.44
N ASN A 490 -15.89 -7.87 -8.78
CA ASN A 490 -16.39 -8.14 -10.13
C ASN A 490 -17.91 -7.83 -10.19
N ASP A 491 -18.42 -7.48 -11.36
CA ASP A 491 -19.84 -7.17 -11.53
C ASP A 491 -20.65 -8.42 -11.93
N ILE A 492 -20.64 -9.43 -11.03
CA ILE A 492 -21.29 -10.71 -11.32
C ILE A 492 -22.82 -10.68 -11.17
N GLY A 493 -23.35 -9.72 -10.42
CA GLY A 493 -24.77 -9.49 -10.26
C GLY A 493 -25.55 -10.64 -9.63
N ALA A 494 -26.88 -10.51 -9.58
CA ALA A 494 -27.76 -11.54 -9.02
C ALA A 494 -27.69 -12.86 -9.80
N SER A 495 -27.57 -12.79 -11.13
CA SER A 495 -27.45 -13.99 -11.98
C SER A 495 -26.19 -14.79 -11.69
N GLY A 496 -25.05 -14.11 -11.42
CA GLY A 496 -23.82 -14.82 -11.03
C GLY A 496 -23.94 -15.47 -9.65
N GLY A 497 -24.68 -14.84 -8.72
CA GLY A 497 -25.02 -15.47 -7.43
C GLY A 497 -25.82 -16.77 -7.62
N ALA A 498 -26.79 -16.78 -8.54
CA ALA A 498 -27.55 -17.97 -8.88
C ALA A 498 -26.68 -19.07 -9.51
N GLU A 499 -25.83 -18.75 -10.49
CA GLU A 499 -24.88 -19.70 -11.09
C GLU A 499 -23.96 -20.36 -10.06
N LEU A 500 -23.43 -19.58 -9.10
CA LEU A 500 -22.64 -20.14 -8.02
C LEU A 500 -23.47 -21.00 -7.06
N GLY A 501 -24.69 -20.59 -6.75
CA GLY A 501 -25.63 -21.34 -5.91
C GLY A 501 -25.92 -22.74 -6.44
N GLU A 502 -25.99 -22.91 -7.77
CA GLU A 502 -26.22 -24.22 -8.39
C GLU A 502 -25.05 -25.21 -8.23
N VAL A 503 -23.81 -24.72 -8.07
CA VAL A 503 -22.63 -25.57 -8.24
C VAL A 503 -21.75 -25.67 -7.00
N LEU A 504 -21.79 -24.72 -6.05
CA LEU A 504 -20.82 -24.66 -4.95
C LEU A 504 -20.77 -25.96 -4.13
N GLY A 505 -21.90 -26.46 -3.68
CA GLY A 505 -21.94 -27.63 -2.82
C GLY A 505 -21.54 -28.94 -3.50
N VAL A 506 -21.65 -29.00 -4.82
CA VAL A 506 -21.35 -30.24 -5.60
C VAL A 506 -19.97 -30.15 -6.23
N GLY A 507 -19.62 -28.99 -6.78
CA GLY A 507 -18.41 -28.81 -7.58
C GLY A 507 -17.15 -28.58 -6.76
N VAL A 508 -17.27 -27.96 -5.57
CA VAL A 508 -16.12 -27.56 -4.71
C VAL A 508 -16.34 -27.91 -3.24
N PRO A 509 -16.50 -29.20 -2.90
CA PRO A 509 -16.87 -29.63 -1.55
C PRO A 509 -15.83 -29.30 -0.49
N LYS A 510 -14.58 -28.95 -0.87
CA LYS A 510 -13.46 -28.63 0.01
C LYS A 510 -13.25 -27.12 0.21
N LEU A 511 -14.20 -26.31 -0.25
CA LEU A 511 -14.06 -24.87 -0.16
C LEU A 511 -14.01 -24.40 1.31
N GLN A 512 -12.96 -23.67 1.68
CA GLN A 512 -12.72 -23.14 3.00
C GLN A 512 -12.91 -21.62 3.07
N GLN A 513 -12.68 -20.93 1.97
CA GLN A 513 -12.84 -19.48 1.87
C GLN A 513 -13.56 -19.12 0.58
N LEU A 514 -14.63 -18.33 0.72
CA LEU A 514 -15.37 -17.73 -0.37
C LEU A 514 -15.42 -16.21 -0.18
N ASP A 515 -14.85 -15.47 -1.14
CA ASP A 515 -14.88 -14.01 -1.13
C ASP A 515 -15.62 -13.48 -2.35
N LEU A 516 -16.78 -12.88 -2.08
CA LEU A 516 -17.70 -12.29 -3.07
C LEU A 516 -18.01 -10.82 -2.74
N ARG A 517 -17.10 -10.13 -2.04
CA ARG A 517 -17.30 -8.72 -1.69
C ARG A 517 -17.38 -7.84 -2.93
N GLY A 518 -18.32 -6.88 -2.93
CA GLY A 518 -18.43 -5.90 -4.01
C GLY A 518 -18.74 -6.51 -5.36
N CYS A 519 -19.59 -7.54 -5.39
CA CYS A 519 -19.97 -8.28 -6.59
C CYS A 519 -21.32 -7.85 -7.17
N GLY A 520 -21.99 -6.87 -6.57
CA GLY A 520 -23.29 -6.36 -7.05
C GLY A 520 -24.44 -7.38 -7.02
N MET A 521 -24.34 -8.41 -6.16
CA MET A 521 -25.29 -9.53 -6.18
C MET A 521 -26.72 -9.15 -5.78
N THR A 522 -26.91 -8.06 -5.02
CA THR A 522 -28.21 -7.64 -4.45
C THR A 522 -28.82 -8.69 -3.50
N SER A 523 -29.99 -8.41 -2.94
CA SER A 523 -30.68 -9.40 -2.09
C SER A 523 -30.97 -10.68 -2.85
N SER A 524 -31.41 -10.58 -4.09
CA SER A 524 -31.76 -11.75 -4.93
C SER A 524 -30.61 -12.71 -5.16
N GLY A 525 -29.39 -12.19 -5.48
CA GLY A 525 -28.23 -13.06 -5.73
C GLY A 525 -27.76 -13.77 -4.46
N ILE A 526 -27.84 -13.10 -3.31
CA ILE A 526 -27.51 -13.72 -2.03
C ILE A 526 -28.55 -14.77 -1.66
N THR A 527 -29.84 -14.50 -1.87
CA THR A 527 -30.93 -15.45 -1.66
C THR A 527 -30.71 -16.73 -2.49
N TRP A 528 -30.33 -16.62 -3.77
CA TRP A 528 -30.04 -17.77 -4.62
C TRP A 528 -28.75 -18.54 -4.20
N LEU A 529 -27.76 -17.83 -3.70
CA LEU A 529 -26.51 -18.42 -3.23
C LEU A 529 -26.67 -19.19 -1.91
N SER A 530 -27.50 -18.68 -1.00
CA SER A 530 -27.59 -19.10 0.40
C SER A 530 -27.83 -20.61 0.58
N PRO A 531 -28.73 -21.28 -0.15
CA PRO A 531 -28.97 -22.72 0.03
C PRO A 531 -27.75 -23.61 -0.25
N ALA A 532 -26.79 -23.14 -1.05
CA ALA A 532 -25.58 -23.89 -1.39
C ALA A 532 -24.46 -23.77 -0.37
N ILE A 533 -24.46 -22.73 0.48
CA ILE A 533 -23.40 -22.44 1.44
C ILE A 533 -23.20 -23.61 2.41
N PRO A 534 -24.23 -24.23 3.03
CA PRO A 534 -24.06 -25.33 3.97
C PRO A 534 -23.47 -26.61 3.35
N ALA A 535 -23.58 -26.76 2.04
CA ALA A 535 -23.03 -27.91 1.32
C ALA A 535 -21.49 -27.82 1.15
N CYS A 536 -20.90 -26.64 1.38
CA CYS A 536 -19.46 -26.45 1.54
C CYS A 536 -19.06 -26.77 2.97
N GLU A 537 -18.98 -28.06 3.34
CA GLU A 537 -18.82 -28.51 4.72
C GLU A 537 -17.56 -27.97 5.41
N ASP A 538 -16.48 -27.68 4.65
CA ASP A 538 -15.21 -27.17 5.16
C ASP A 538 -15.15 -25.62 5.22
N LEU A 539 -16.24 -24.90 4.89
CA LEU A 539 -16.24 -23.44 4.81
C LEU A 539 -15.97 -22.80 6.18
N ARG A 540 -14.95 -21.95 6.21
CA ARG A 540 -14.49 -21.23 7.41
C ARG A 540 -14.61 -19.72 7.28
N VAL A 541 -14.52 -19.19 6.08
CA VAL A 541 -14.53 -17.76 5.80
C VAL A 541 -15.51 -17.46 4.69
N LEU A 542 -16.49 -16.61 4.98
CA LEU A 542 -17.50 -16.15 4.02
C LEU A 542 -17.54 -14.62 4.03
N HIS A 543 -17.16 -14.02 2.91
CA HIS A 543 -17.20 -12.58 2.73
C HIS A 543 -18.24 -12.20 1.67
N LEU A 544 -19.31 -11.53 2.10
CA LEU A 544 -20.42 -11.06 1.27
C LEU A 544 -20.60 -9.53 1.35
N GLY A 545 -19.63 -8.80 1.87
CA GLY A 545 -19.71 -7.34 2.05
C GLY A 545 -19.92 -6.58 0.73
N SER A 546 -20.55 -5.40 0.79
CA SER A 546 -20.74 -4.49 -0.35
C SER A 546 -21.53 -5.11 -1.51
N ASN A 547 -22.58 -5.86 -1.23
CA ASN A 547 -23.43 -6.49 -2.24
C ASN A 547 -24.86 -5.95 -2.28
N GLY A 548 -25.24 -5.07 -1.35
CA GLY A 548 -26.61 -4.59 -1.26
C GLY A 548 -27.61 -5.68 -0.88
N ALA A 549 -27.24 -6.54 0.08
CA ALA A 549 -28.05 -7.65 0.56
C ALA A 549 -29.41 -7.18 1.12
N GLY A 550 -29.39 -6.11 1.92
CA GLY A 550 -30.56 -5.65 2.66
C GLY A 550 -31.10 -6.69 3.64
N ASP A 551 -32.25 -6.39 4.23
CA ASP A 551 -32.86 -7.28 5.22
C ASP A 551 -33.49 -8.50 4.59
N GLU A 552 -34.00 -8.38 3.36
CA GLU A 552 -34.65 -9.47 2.64
C GLU A 552 -33.76 -10.70 2.47
N ALA A 553 -32.47 -10.49 2.17
CA ALA A 553 -31.53 -11.60 2.00
C ALA A 553 -31.28 -12.38 3.29
N MET A 554 -31.49 -11.76 4.46
CA MET A 554 -31.23 -12.41 5.75
C MET A 554 -32.18 -13.58 5.98
N ASN A 555 -33.40 -13.56 5.42
CA ASN A 555 -34.37 -14.66 5.57
C ASN A 555 -33.86 -16.00 5.05
N GLU A 556 -33.00 -16.00 4.02
CA GLU A 556 -32.41 -17.23 3.47
C GLU A 556 -30.96 -17.44 3.93
N LEU A 557 -30.23 -16.35 4.16
CA LEU A 557 -28.84 -16.43 4.57
C LEU A 557 -28.67 -16.90 6.03
N ALA A 558 -29.49 -16.43 6.96
CA ALA A 558 -29.38 -16.79 8.36
C ALA A 558 -29.57 -18.32 8.59
N PRO A 559 -30.65 -18.96 8.05
CA PRO A 559 -30.78 -20.41 8.14
C PRO A 559 -29.68 -21.20 7.41
N ALA A 560 -29.05 -20.61 6.41
CA ALA A 560 -27.91 -21.24 5.74
C ALA A 560 -26.65 -21.21 6.63
N ILE A 561 -26.37 -20.07 7.26
CA ILE A 561 -25.22 -19.88 8.16
C ILE A 561 -25.32 -20.79 9.38
N SER A 562 -26.51 -20.93 10.01
CA SER A 562 -26.71 -21.78 11.19
C SER A 562 -26.33 -23.24 10.93
N ARG A 563 -26.45 -23.71 9.68
CA ARG A 563 -26.08 -25.06 9.27
C ARG A 563 -24.57 -25.23 8.96
N CYS A 564 -23.79 -24.14 8.94
CA CYS A 564 -22.37 -24.19 8.63
C CYS A 564 -21.53 -24.51 9.88
N LYS A 565 -21.17 -25.77 10.08
CA LYS A 565 -20.51 -26.26 11.30
C LYS A 565 -19.08 -25.73 11.51
N ASN A 566 -18.41 -25.25 10.46
CA ASN A 566 -17.01 -24.84 10.50
C ASN A 566 -16.79 -23.35 10.23
N LEU A 567 -17.87 -22.57 9.99
CA LEU A 567 -17.77 -21.15 9.68
C LEU A 567 -17.25 -20.35 10.89
N LYS A 568 -16.14 -19.65 10.68
CA LYS A 568 -15.48 -18.84 11.71
C LYS A 568 -15.59 -17.34 11.45
N HIS A 569 -15.52 -16.93 10.21
CA HIS A 569 -15.53 -15.53 9.81
C HIS A 569 -16.67 -15.25 8.85
N LEU A 570 -17.57 -14.37 9.24
CA LEU A 570 -18.65 -13.86 8.42
C LEU A 570 -18.51 -12.35 8.25
N SER A 571 -18.39 -11.86 7.01
CA SER A 571 -18.46 -10.42 6.72
C SER A 571 -19.69 -10.10 5.87
N LEU A 572 -20.54 -9.25 6.42
CA LEU A 572 -21.73 -8.65 5.82
C LEU A 572 -21.60 -7.12 5.76
N ALA A 573 -20.39 -6.59 5.80
CA ALA A 573 -20.12 -5.16 5.81
C ALA A 573 -20.72 -4.45 4.58
N MET A 574 -21.24 -3.22 4.75
CA MET A 574 -21.71 -2.36 3.67
C MET A 574 -22.83 -3.01 2.82
N ASN A 575 -23.84 -3.59 3.45
CA ASN A 575 -24.93 -4.29 2.78
C ASN A 575 -26.31 -3.64 2.95
N SER A 576 -26.40 -2.46 3.56
CA SER A 576 -27.66 -1.77 3.88
C SER A 576 -28.62 -2.61 4.75
N ILE A 577 -28.06 -3.44 5.65
CA ILE A 577 -28.81 -4.20 6.64
C ILE A 577 -29.24 -3.23 7.74
N THR A 578 -30.51 -3.35 8.17
CA THR A 578 -31.06 -2.55 9.27
C THR A 578 -31.19 -3.39 10.55
N GLY A 579 -31.79 -2.81 11.59
CA GLY A 579 -32.14 -3.55 12.81
C GLY A 579 -33.02 -4.76 12.54
N GLU A 580 -34.00 -4.65 11.61
CA GLU A 580 -34.89 -5.74 11.23
C GLU A 580 -34.15 -6.94 10.67
N GLY A 581 -33.25 -6.72 9.68
CA GLY A 581 -32.43 -7.79 9.12
C GLY A 581 -31.44 -8.37 10.12
N THR A 582 -30.99 -7.53 11.06
CA THR A 582 -30.09 -8.00 12.15
C THR A 582 -30.82 -8.96 13.09
N TRP A 583 -32.06 -8.68 13.48
CA TRP A 583 -32.87 -9.59 14.28
C TRP A 583 -33.04 -10.94 13.60
N VAL A 584 -33.39 -10.96 12.31
CA VAL A 584 -33.49 -12.20 11.52
C VAL A 584 -32.17 -12.98 11.53
N LEU A 585 -31.03 -12.29 11.35
CA LEU A 585 -29.73 -12.93 11.35
C LEU A 585 -29.38 -13.57 12.68
N VAL A 586 -29.60 -12.86 13.79
CA VAL A 586 -29.18 -13.33 15.11
C VAL A 586 -30.02 -14.51 15.63
N GLU A 587 -31.30 -14.61 15.25
CA GLU A 587 -32.17 -15.74 15.63
C GLU A 587 -31.57 -17.09 15.24
N ASP A 588 -30.95 -17.18 14.06
CA ASP A 588 -30.33 -18.40 13.56
C ASP A 588 -28.81 -18.49 13.88
N LEU A 589 -28.17 -17.35 14.12
CA LEU A 589 -26.71 -17.27 14.34
C LEU A 589 -26.30 -17.95 15.65
N VAL A 590 -27.16 -17.99 16.65
CA VAL A 590 -26.94 -18.69 17.92
C VAL A 590 -26.65 -20.18 17.73
N ASP A 591 -27.12 -20.79 16.67
CA ASP A 591 -26.89 -22.19 16.32
C ASP A 591 -25.54 -22.39 15.59
N CYS A 592 -24.87 -21.32 15.14
CA CYS A 592 -23.58 -21.39 14.50
C CYS A 592 -22.45 -21.44 15.54
N LEU A 593 -22.23 -22.61 16.16
CA LEU A 593 -21.34 -22.81 17.31
C LEU A 593 -19.84 -22.62 17.00
N SER A 594 -19.46 -22.36 15.75
CA SER A 594 -18.06 -22.17 15.33
C SER A 594 -17.68 -20.74 15.04
N ILE A 595 -18.66 -19.82 14.98
CA ILE A 595 -18.45 -18.42 14.59
C ILE A 595 -17.57 -17.68 15.61
N THR A 596 -16.53 -17.02 15.13
CA THR A 596 -15.59 -16.26 15.96
C THR A 596 -15.54 -14.79 15.58
N HIS A 597 -15.80 -14.46 14.33
CA HIS A 597 -15.71 -13.09 13.80
C HIS A 597 -16.95 -12.74 13.01
N ILE A 598 -17.58 -11.63 13.37
CA ILE A 598 -18.71 -11.04 12.65
C ILE A 598 -18.32 -9.61 12.28
N ASP A 599 -18.38 -9.31 10.99
CA ASP A 599 -18.17 -7.98 10.46
C ASP A 599 -19.46 -7.47 9.78
N MET A 600 -20.11 -6.52 10.42
CA MET A 600 -21.32 -5.84 9.93
C MET A 600 -21.08 -4.34 9.76
N LYS A 601 -19.82 -3.93 9.66
CA LYS A 601 -19.43 -2.53 9.50
C LYS A 601 -20.15 -1.85 8.31
N GLY A 602 -20.55 -0.59 8.52
CA GLY A 602 -21.08 0.24 7.43
C GLY A 602 -22.46 -0.18 6.95
N ASN A 603 -23.29 -0.73 7.84
CA ASN A 603 -24.71 -0.96 7.62
C ASN A 603 -25.53 0.15 8.30
N SER A 604 -26.83 -0.01 8.44
CA SER A 604 -27.74 0.93 9.13
C SER A 604 -28.47 0.23 10.27
N LEU A 605 -27.70 -0.48 11.14
CA LEU A 605 -28.27 -1.30 12.20
C LEU A 605 -29.07 -0.49 13.22
N GLY A 606 -28.65 0.75 13.51
CA GLY A 606 -29.23 1.58 14.55
C GLY A 606 -29.19 0.95 15.94
N ASP A 607 -29.99 1.47 16.84
CA ASP A 607 -30.06 0.97 18.22
C ASP A 607 -30.74 -0.41 18.30
N ASP A 608 -31.72 -0.67 17.46
CA ASP A 608 -32.41 -1.97 17.42
C ASP A 608 -31.47 -3.11 17.00
N GLY A 609 -30.63 -2.89 15.97
CA GLY A 609 -29.65 -3.89 15.56
C GLY A 609 -28.52 -4.05 16.58
N ALA A 610 -28.14 -2.99 17.28
CA ALA A 610 -27.21 -3.05 18.38
C ALA A 610 -27.74 -3.92 19.53
N ALA A 611 -29.02 -3.76 19.87
CA ALA A 611 -29.70 -4.57 20.89
C ALA A 611 -29.74 -6.06 20.48
N ALA A 612 -30.07 -6.35 19.22
CA ALA A 612 -30.07 -7.71 18.70
C ALA A 612 -28.68 -8.40 18.84
N ILE A 613 -27.62 -7.67 18.51
CA ILE A 613 -26.25 -8.18 18.66
C ILE A 613 -25.88 -8.33 20.15
N ALA A 614 -26.30 -7.39 21.02
CA ALA A 614 -26.04 -7.47 22.45
C ALA A 614 -26.60 -8.77 23.04
N ASP A 615 -27.83 -9.14 22.66
CA ASP A 615 -28.50 -10.36 23.15
C ASP A 615 -27.69 -11.65 22.83
N ILE A 616 -27.06 -11.74 21.65
CA ILE A 616 -26.32 -12.96 21.29
C ILE A 616 -24.90 -13.02 21.86
N LEU A 617 -24.33 -11.92 22.33
CA LEU A 617 -22.97 -11.92 22.86
C LEU A 617 -22.79 -12.87 24.06
N ALA A 618 -23.83 -13.06 24.86
CA ALA A 618 -23.79 -14.00 25.98
C ALA A 618 -24.06 -15.46 25.56
N GLU A 619 -24.74 -15.67 24.44
CA GLU A 619 -25.13 -17.00 23.96
C GLU A 619 -24.04 -17.63 23.09
N VAL A 620 -23.45 -16.87 22.16
CA VAL A 620 -22.43 -17.35 21.23
C VAL A 620 -21.03 -17.19 21.83
N LYS A 621 -20.63 -18.12 22.68
CA LYS A 621 -19.38 -18.10 23.49
C LYS A 621 -18.09 -18.14 22.66
N THR A 622 -18.17 -18.44 21.38
CA THR A 622 -17.02 -18.52 20.46
C THR A 622 -16.64 -17.18 19.84
N LEU A 623 -17.46 -16.13 20.02
CA LEU A 623 -17.19 -14.82 19.45
C LEU A 623 -15.92 -14.18 20.03
N GLU A 624 -15.03 -13.77 19.17
CA GLU A 624 -13.78 -13.08 19.50
C GLU A 624 -13.79 -11.63 19.00
N VAL A 625 -14.39 -11.37 17.83
CA VAL A 625 -14.45 -10.03 17.21
C VAL A 625 -15.84 -9.80 16.63
N VAL A 626 -16.42 -8.65 16.97
CA VAL A 626 -17.67 -8.14 16.38
C VAL A 626 -17.42 -6.69 15.94
N ASP A 627 -17.47 -6.43 14.64
CA ASP A 627 -17.30 -5.08 14.08
C ASP A 627 -18.65 -4.50 13.65
N LEU A 628 -19.10 -3.49 14.40
CA LEU A 628 -20.31 -2.72 14.16
C LEU A 628 -19.98 -1.24 13.88
N SER A 629 -18.77 -0.95 13.43
CA SER A 629 -18.37 0.42 13.12
C SER A 629 -19.20 1.00 11.98
N ASN A 630 -19.51 2.31 12.01
CA ASN A 630 -20.33 3.01 11.00
C ASN A 630 -21.74 2.41 10.84
N ASN A 631 -22.51 2.28 11.91
CA ASN A 631 -23.83 1.67 11.89
C ASN A 631 -24.98 2.54 12.47
N GLU A 632 -24.73 3.82 12.65
CA GLU A 632 -25.74 4.75 13.19
C GLU A 632 -26.25 4.34 14.58
N ILE A 633 -25.41 3.64 15.36
CA ILE A 633 -25.73 3.21 16.73
C ILE A 633 -25.66 4.43 17.64
N GLY A 634 -26.72 4.64 18.42
CA GLY A 634 -26.88 5.76 19.33
C GLY A 634 -26.69 5.39 20.81
N GLU A 635 -27.30 6.24 21.67
CA GLU A 635 -27.23 6.05 23.12
C GLU A 635 -27.97 4.80 23.58
N GLU A 636 -29.12 4.48 22.99
CA GLU A 636 -29.95 3.32 23.38
C GLU A 636 -29.23 2.01 23.04
N GLY A 637 -28.59 1.92 21.87
CA GLY A 637 -27.80 0.77 21.48
C GLY A 637 -26.56 0.58 22.35
N ALA A 638 -25.87 1.67 22.73
CA ALA A 638 -24.76 1.61 23.68
C ALA A 638 -25.20 1.15 25.07
N ILE A 639 -26.42 1.55 25.51
CA ILE A 639 -27.03 1.11 26.77
C ILE A 639 -27.35 -0.38 26.70
N ALA A 640 -27.86 -0.90 25.58
CA ALA A 640 -28.15 -2.34 25.44
C ALA A 640 -26.90 -3.19 25.65
N PHE A 641 -25.75 -2.81 25.06
CA PHE A 641 -24.47 -3.48 25.35
C PHE A 641 -24.06 -3.36 26.83
N ALA A 642 -24.22 -2.17 27.44
CA ALA A 642 -23.88 -1.98 28.84
C ALA A 642 -24.73 -2.86 29.74
N GLU A 643 -26.02 -2.95 29.50
CA GLU A 643 -26.95 -3.80 30.26
C GLU A 643 -26.60 -5.27 30.13
N GLU A 644 -26.24 -5.72 28.93
CA GLU A 644 -25.79 -7.07 28.73
C GLU A 644 -24.49 -7.35 29.51
N PHE A 645 -23.53 -6.44 29.50
CA PHE A 645 -22.29 -6.56 30.27
C PHE A 645 -22.50 -6.42 31.78
N GLU A 646 -23.53 -5.70 32.24
CA GLU A 646 -23.88 -5.57 33.67
C GLU A 646 -24.58 -6.80 34.25
N LYS A 647 -25.17 -7.70 33.43
CA LYS A 647 -25.85 -8.90 33.91
C LYS A 647 -24.92 -9.70 34.80
N PRO A 648 -25.38 -10.13 35.99
CA PRO A 648 -24.56 -10.94 36.90
C PRO A 648 -24.22 -12.28 36.23
N MET A 649 -22.97 -12.71 36.36
CA MET A 649 -22.55 -14.03 35.93
C MET A 649 -23.28 -15.05 36.78
N MET A 650 -24.26 -15.75 36.24
CA MET A 650 -24.86 -16.91 36.86
C MET A 650 -23.81 -18.02 36.96
N GLU A 651 -23.87 -18.82 38.00
CA GLU A 651 -22.95 -19.94 38.27
C GLU A 651 -22.81 -20.84 37.04
N GLU A 652 -21.57 -21.33 36.79
CA GLU A 652 -21.20 -22.23 35.67
C GLU A 652 -22.40 -22.99 35.02
N PRO A 653 -22.64 -22.91 33.70
CA PRO A 653 -21.64 -22.75 32.63
C PRO A 653 -21.70 -21.40 31.84
N PHE A 654 -22.21 -20.33 32.41
CA PHE A 654 -22.31 -19.01 31.74
C PHE A 654 -21.02 -18.22 31.95
N SER A 655 -20.07 -18.36 31.04
CA SER A 655 -18.88 -17.49 30.96
C SER A 655 -18.87 -16.76 29.64
N TRP A 656 -18.64 -15.44 29.64
CA TRP A 656 -18.38 -14.63 28.48
C TRP A 656 -17.24 -15.20 27.62
N PRO A 657 -17.25 -14.97 26.29
CA PRO A 657 -16.12 -15.30 25.43
C PRO A 657 -14.82 -14.76 26.03
N ARG A 658 -13.78 -15.58 26.13
CA ARG A 658 -12.47 -15.11 26.60
C ARG A 658 -11.86 -14.25 25.50
N GLY A 659 -11.80 -12.93 25.69
CA GLY A 659 -11.12 -12.00 24.78
C GLY A 659 -11.98 -11.39 23.69
N LEU A 660 -13.28 -11.15 23.94
CA LEU A 660 -14.16 -10.46 22.99
C LEU A 660 -13.65 -9.05 22.68
N THR A 661 -13.60 -8.69 21.39
CA THR A 661 -13.36 -7.33 20.90
C THR A 661 -14.60 -6.83 20.19
N LEU A 662 -15.25 -5.81 20.73
CA LEU A 662 -16.38 -5.11 20.12
C LEU A 662 -15.90 -3.78 19.53
N LEU A 663 -16.08 -3.59 18.22
CA LEU A 663 -15.71 -2.37 17.50
C LEU A 663 -16.97 -1.55 17.22
N LEU A 664 -17.05 -0.35 17.80
CA LEU A 664 -18.15 0.62 17.65
C LEU A 664 -17.63 1.96 17.10
N GLU A 665 -16.53 1.95 16.36
CA GLU A 665 -15.93 3.16 15.80
C GLU A 665 -16.89 3.84 14.80
N ASN A 666 -16.86 5.19 14.76
CA ASN A 666 -17.71 5.98 13.86
C ASN A 666 -19.24 5.74 14.03
N ASN A 667 -19.67 5.54 15.27
CA ASN A 667 -21.06 5.68 15.67
C ASN A 667 -21.17 6.98 16.50
N PRO A 668 -21.40 8.15 15.88
CA PRO A 668 -21.18 9.46 16.52
C PRO A 668 -22.17 9.78 17.62
N GLU A 669 -23.30 9.08 17.66
CA GLU A 669 -24.36 9.28 18.67
C GLU A 669 -24.08 8.52 19.98
N ILE A 670 -23.01 7.70 20.06
CA ILE A 670 -22.56 7.09 21.32
C ILE A 670 -21.82 8.13 22.13
N VAL A 671 -22.52 8.92 22.92
CA VAL A 671 -21.98 10.05 23.69
C VAL A 671 -22.45 10.05 25.15
N GLY A 672 -21.93 10.96 25.94
CA GLY A 672 -22.44 11.31 27.27
C GLY A 672 -22.49 10.15 28.27
N ALA A 673 -23.66 10.00 28.93
CA ALA A 673 -23.87 9.03 29.99
C ALA A 673 -23.88 7.59 29.48
N ALA A 674 -24.40 7.32 28.28
CA ALA A 674 -24.47 5.99 27.66
C ALA A 674 -23.04 5.47 27.40
N ARG A 675 -22.18 6.29 26.79
CA ARG A 675 -20.77 5.98 26.59
C ARG A 675 -20.06 5.67 27.90
N SER A 676 -20.22 6.51 28.91
CA SER A 676 -19.60 6.33 30.24
C SER A 676 -20.09 5.08 30.93
N ARG A 677 -21.40 4.74 30.77
CA ARG A 677 -21.97 3.52 31.32
C ARG A 677 -21.38 2.29 30.66
N LEU A 678 -21.26 2.29 29.32
CA LEU A 678 -20.67 1.20 28.55
C LEU A 678 -19.21 0.97 28.92
N GLU A 679 -18.40 2.03 28.96
CA GLU A 679 -17.00 1.97 29.36
C GLU A 679 -16.85 1.39 30.78
N LYS A 680 -17.69 1.84 31.73
CA LYS A 680 -17.70 1.34 33.10
C LYS A 680 -18.14 -0.12 33.18
N ALA A 681 -19.19 -0.52 32.46
CA ALA A 681 -19.69 -1.90 32.44
C ALA A 681 -18.59 -2.88 31.95
N VAL A 682 -17.74 -2.44 31.03
CA VAL A 682 -16.57 -3.20 30.54
C VAL A 682 -15.46 -3.29 31.60
N GLU A 683 -15.16 -2.16 32.29
CA GLU A 683 -14.12 -2.10 33.33
C GLU A 683 -14.46 -2.92 34.57
N ASP A 684 -15.74 -2.95 34.98
CA ASP A 684 -16.22 -3.64 36.19
C ASP A 684 -16.25 -5.18 36.03
N LYS A 685 -16.03 -5.70 34.81
CA LYS A 685 -16.02 -7.15 34.54
C LYS A 685 -14.73 -7.83 35.04
N ASN A 686 -14.88 -9.12 35.36
CA ASN A 686 -13.80 -9.97 35.85
C ASN A 686 -12.54 -9.87 34.98
N PRO A 687 -11.34 -9.65 35.54
CA PRO A 687 -10.06 -9.56 34.83
C PRO A 687 -9.68 -10.81 34.01
N GLN A 688 -10.43 -11.91 34.11
CA GLN A 688 -10.29 -13.10 33.27
C GLN A 688 -11.03 -13.00 31.92
N VAL A 689 -11.90 -11.97 31.74
CA VAL A 689 -12.67 -11.72 30.52
C VAL A 689 -12.19 -10.39 29.94
N VAL A 690 -11.39 -10.44 28.89
CA VAL A 690 -10.90 -9.25 28.21
C VAL A 690 -11.92 -8.79 27.19
N ILE A 691 -12.82 -7.89 27.57
CA ILE A 691 -13.69 -7.19 26.63
C ILE A 691 -12.99 -5.88 26.23
N LYS A 692 -12.80 -5.68 24.93
CA LYS A 692 -12.27 -4.44 24.37
C LYS A 692 -13.34 -3.77 23.55
N VAL A 693 -13.77 -2.60 23.97
CA VAL A 693 -14.66 -1.75 23.19
C VAL A 693 -13.84 -0.61 22.59
N LYS A 694 -13.85 -0.51 21.25
CA LYS A 694 -13.22 0.60 20.56
C LYS A 694 -14.30 1.57 20.10
N LEU A 695 -14.28 2.76 20.67
CA LEU A 695 -15.13 3.88 20.32
C LEU A 695 -14.28 4.93 19.59
N SER A 696 -14.92 5.72 18.72
CA SER A 696 -14.25 6.87 18.09
C SER A 696 -13.71 7.82 19.17
N SER A 697 -12.51 8.32 18.98
CA SER A 697 -12.01 9.41 19.82
C SER A 697 -12.95 10.62 19.69
N VAL A 698 -13.55 11.06 20.78
CA VAL A 698 -14.35 12.29 20.82
C VAL A 698 -13.36 13.45 20.62
N THR A 699 -13.22 13.94 19.39
CA THR A 699 -12.79 15.31 19.19
C THR A 699 -13.92 16.16 19.73
N ALA A 700 -13.69 16.82 20.86
CA ALA A 700 -14.65 17.74 21.44
C ALA A 700 -15.01 18.82 20.40
N MET A 701 -16.10 18.63 19.69
CA MET A 701 -16.87 19.73 19.14
C MET A 701 -17.56 20.37 20.35
N GLU A 702 -16.92 21.36 20.93
CA GLU A 702 -17.60 22.30 21.81
C GLU A 702 -18.78 22.87 21.03
N THR A 703 -19.97 22.49 21.45
CA THR A 703 -21.24 23.05 21.00
C THR A 703 -21.29 24.52 21.37
N GLY A 704 -20.74 25.37 20.50
CA GLY A 704 -20.92 26.80 20.52
C GLY A 704 -22.20 27.21 19.80
N PHE A 705 -23.38 26.77 20.26
CA PHE A 705 -24.61 27.46 19.99
C PHE A 705 -24.98 28.29 21.23
N GLY A 706 -24.64 29.55 21.20
CA GLY A 706 -24.97 30.52 22.19
C GLY A 706 -25.21 31.88 21.57
N ARG A 707 -26.49 32.15 21.13
CA ARG A 707 -27.12 33.44 20.83
C ARG A 707 -26.59 34.29 19.69
#